data_67bbd03e881ee5775f260a563149d4d7
#
_entry.id   67bbd03e881ee5775f260a563149d4d7
#
_cell.length_a   1.000
_cell.length_b   1.000
_cell.length_c   1.000
_cell.angle_alpha   90.00
_cell.angle_beta   90.00
_cell.angle_gamma   90.00
#
_symmetry.space_group_name_H-M   'P 1'
#
loop_
_entity.id
_entity.type
_entity.pdbx_description
1 polymer ?
#
loop_
_entity_poly.entity_id
_entity_poly.type
_entity_poly.pdbx_seq_one_letter_code
_entity_poly.pdbx_strand_id
1 'polypeptide(L)'
;VGISSPGIGSGIDVNTIVSKLMQVESAPLADFDKKSASYLAQVSAFGNLSGALGSFQGALSPLTSLSSFQSLSALPSDSSVLSASATTKALPGSYRINVSQVAQAQTLASGGYASTTAAIGLGGSTTINFALGTVSGGTFGLAGTTLGAGVKTGGLTPGALTINGTAIATDGSTRSARLLADAINAKSGTTGVSAKAAATVTSATLFGAAGASSFGTVDTSGGGTYALTVGGVTIASQAAGVAAGAAGSIDAAALDTALTGDTAVTRALADANITVSGTAAAGTLQFTNADGSNINISEAVSGAVTGGIGNSGTANTGSTTTAISSITLESADASPITVGGTNPAAAGLTAGVGGAYLGAGFTPDPDRTAGSIVIDTSNNTLQGIAAAINKGNFGVTASLVSDGATGANATPNHLVLTSTATGASSTMRITLSGTNGNPADPGLVNLLGYDPGGVQNMSQKASALDTLANVNGIAVSSSSSSISGAIAGVSLNVSKTGSTSLTVARDTASLTSSVNSFVKAYNDLNSQIAQLSGYDAATKTGGPLLGDATVRNLQASVRRQLSQQITGLKGNLTSLSQIGISFQKDGTLTLDTGKLNKAITSNFDDIAGLFAAVGKTSDSKINFVSSTSATQAGDYAIDITTLATKGSLTSAAAVPASTVIDSDTTWIVKLNDTATAASTATITLPAGTYTPSQLATQLQSSINGVSGFANAGWSVSATVGTDGKLKLESNRYGAQSNISLVDDTGSSVSSVFGGATSVDGVDVAGTIGGYAASGDGQTLTGAAGAPVAGLKLTVDGDTIGSRGDIGFSQGYAYQLNNLASNFLGSNGYITSRTNGLNQTVKDIGKQKDALSARLVDVEARYRAQYTQLDTLVASLNSTQSYLTQQLAAIAKNG
;
A
#
# COMPACT_ATOMS: atom_id res chain seq x y z
N VAL A 1 -39.03 -2.44 84.14
CA VAL A 1 -39.71 -2.51 82.82
C VAL A 1 -40.29 -3.91 82.73
N GLY A 2 -41.62 -4.07 83.11
CA GLY A 2 -42.27 -5.38 83.05
C GLY A 2 -42.43 -5.79 81.55
N ILE A 3 -42.02 -7.01 81.23
CA ILE A 3 -42.27 -7.65 79.95
C ILE A 3 -43.78 -8.02 79.95
N SER A 4 -44.61 -7.15 79.44
CA SER A 4 -46.03 -7.51 79.17
C SER A 4 -46.06 -8.24 77.83
N SER A 5 -46.26 -9.53 77.80
CA SER A 5 -46.56 -10.30 76.65
C SER A 5 -48.04 -10.06 76.28
N PRO A 6 -48.37 -9.42 75.21
CA PRO A 6 -49.78 -9.15 74.84
C PRO A 6 -50.52 -10.50 74.63
N GLY A 7 -51.74 -10.65 75.26
CA GLY A 7 -52.61 -11.79 75.07
C GLY A 7 -52.69 -12.79 76.25
N ILE A 8 -51.81 -12.70 77.27
CA ILE A 8 -51.77 -13.62 78.39
C ILE A 8 -52.93 -13.40 79.42
N GLY A 9 -53.66 -12.29 79.43
CA GLY A 9 -54.71 -12.01 80.35
C GLY A 9 -56.13 -11.82 79.75
N SER A 10 -56.19 -11.40 78.49
CA SER A 10 -57.43 -11.13 77.83
C SER A 10 -57.91 -12.19 76.83
N GLY A 11 -56.97 -13.02 76.29
CA GLY A 11 -57.22 -13.96 75.19
C GLY A 11 -57.22 -13.29 73.84
N ILE A 12 -56.88 -12.00 73.72
CA ILE A 12 -56.88 -11.26 72.44
C ILE A 12 -55.48 -11.42 71.77
N ASP A 13 -55.42 -12.09 70.65
CA ASP A 13 -54.18 -12.15 69.85
C ASP A 13 -53.94 -10.86 69.02
N VAL A 14 -53.37 -9.88 69.70
CA VAL A 14 -53.06 -8.55 69.14
C VAL A 14 -52.17 -8.67 67.91
N ASN A 15 -51.22 -9.61 67.86
CA ASN A 15 -50.31 -9.75 66.73
C ASN A 15 -51.03 -10.20 65.50
N THR A 16 -51.93 -11.22 65.63
CA THR A 16 -52.70 -11.71 64.47
C THR A 16 -53.71 -10.68 64.01
N ILE A 17 -54.31 -9.91 64.88
CA ILE A 17 -55.28 -8.86 64.51
C ILE A 17 -54.55 -7.74 63.79
N VAL A 18 -53.47 -7.21 64.33
CA VAL A 18 -52.69 -6.15 63.70
C VAL A 18 -52.11 -6.61 62.35
N SER A 19 -51.60 -7.84 62.29
CA SER A 19 -51.07 -8.41 61.05
C SER A 19 -52.13 -8.49 59.96
N LYS A 20 -53.36 -8.89 60.26
CA LYS A 20 -54.50 -8.94 59.27
C LYS A 20 -54.96 -7.54 58.86
N LEU A 21 -54.97 -6.60 59.78
CA LEU A 21 -55.28 -5.20 59.46
C LEU A 21 -54.21 -4.59 58.57
N MET A 22 -52.93 -4.83 58.91
CA MET A 22 -51.79 -4.37 58.07
C MET A 22 -51.75 -5.03 56.70
N GLN A 23 -52.22 -6.28 56.54
CA GLN A 23 -52.34 -6.93 55.25
C GLN A 23 -53.33 -6.21 54.34
N VAL A 24 -54.42 -5.70 54.88
CA VAL A 24 -55.41 -4.89 54.10
C VAL A 24 -54.86 -3.50 53.80
N GLU A 25 -54.25 -2.84 54.77
CA GLU A 25 -53.65 -1.51 54.61
C GLU A 25 -52.46 -1.50 53.64
N SER A 26 -51.72 -2.63 53.52
CA SER A 26 -50.57 -2.80 52.61
C SER A 26 -50.96 -3.17 51.18
N ALA A 27 -52.22 -3.53 50.89
CA ALA A 27 -52.68 -3.92 49.58
C ALA A 27 -52.28 -2.90 48.46
N PRO A 28 -52.35 -1.53 48.69
CA PRO A 28 -51.92 -0.55 47.68
C PRO A 28 -50.43 -0.65 47.31
N LEU A 29 -49.53 -1.21 48.17
CA LEU A 29 -48.14 -1.41 47.83
C LEU A 29 -48.00 -2.37 46.63
N ALA A 30 -48.76 -3.45 46.60
CA ALA A 30 -48.77 -4.39 45.48
C ALA A 30 -49.26 -3.74 44.18
N ASP A 31 -50.12 -2.74 44.28
CA ASP A 31 -50.59 -1.98 43.11
C ASP A 31 -49.52 -1.04 42.55
N PHE A 32 -48.68 -0.45 43.44
CA PHE A 32 -47.49 0.30 43.01
C PHE A 32 -46.47 -0.63 42.33
N ASP A 33 -46.23 -1.83 42.82
CA ASP A 33 -45.36 -2.82 42.21
C ASP A 33 -45.86 -3.22 40.83
N LYS A 34 -47.16 -3.49 40.65
CA LYS A 34 -47.78 -3.82 39.35
C LYS A 34 -47.64 -2.67 38.36
N LYS A 35 -47.87 -1.43 38.80
CA LYS A 35 -47.75 -0.23 37.96
C LYS A 35 -46.31 -0.04 37.54
N SER A 36 -45.35 -0.15 38.48
CA SER A 36 -43.94 -0.03 38.21
C SER A 36 -43.47 -1.10 37.20
N ALA A 37 -43.83 -2.35 37.41
CA ALA A 37 -43.53 -3.46 36.48
C ALA A 37 -44.11 -3.20 35.07
N SER A 38 -45.34 -2.67 34.98
CA SER A 38 -45.94 -2.30 33.70
C SER A 38 -45.15 -1.21 32.96
N TYR A 39 -44.74 -0.15 33.66
CA TYR A 39 -43.92 0.91 33.02
C TYR A 39 -42.52 0.44 32.65
N LEU A 40 -41.87 -0.41 33.46
CA LEU A 40 -40.60 -1.05 33.11
C LEU A 40 -40.74 -1.96 31.92
N ALA A 41 -41.84 -2.70 31.77
CA ALA A 41 -42.12 -3.49 30.58
C ALA A 41 -42.24 -2.59 29.32
N GLN A 42 -42.87 -1.40 29.45
CA GLN A 42 -42.94 -0.42 28.37
C GLN A 42 -41.54 0.12 28.01
N VAL A 43 -40.68 0.44 29.00
CA VAL A 43 -39.28 0.88 28.78
C VAL A 43 -38.51 -0.19 28.00
N SER A 44 -38.62 -1.46 28.44
CA SER A 44 -37.97 -2.58 27.73
C SER A 44 -38.51 -2.75 26.30
N ALA A 45 -39.82 -2.58 26.11
CA ALA A 45 -40.46 -2.66 24.78
C ALA A 45 -39.99 -1.52 23.85
N PHE A 46 -39.78 -0.30 24.37
CA PHE A 46 -39.16 0.80 23.63
C PHE A 46 -37.68 0.52 23.31
N GLY A 47 -36.95 -0.19 24.16
CA GLY A 47 -35.60 -0.67 23.89
C GLY A 47 -35.60 -1.61 22.66
N ASN A 48 -36.50 -2.59 22.63
CA ASN A 48 -36.65 -3.51 21.50
C ASN A 48 -37.06 -2.78 20.21
N LEU A 49 -37.98 -1.82 20.30
CA LEU A 49 -38.41 -0.99 19.17
C LEU A 49 -37.26 -0.14 18.64
N SER A 50 -36.45 0.43 19.54
CA SER A 50 -35.26 1.18 19.16
C SER A 50 -34.26 0.30 18.40
N GLY A 51 -34.02 -0.93 18.88
CA GLY A 51 -33.16 -1.89 18.21
C GLY A 51 -33.66 -2.25 16.80
N ALA A 52 -34.95 -2.52 16.65
CA ALA A 52 -35.58 -2.82 15.37
C ALA A 52 -35.52 -1.63 14.39
N LEU A 53 -35.79 -0.41 14.91
CA LEU A 53 -35.71 0.81 14.10
C LEU A 53 -34.24 1.13 13.71
N GLY A 54 -33.27 0.88 14.59
CA GLY A 54 -31.85 1.00 14.29
C GLY A 54 -31.38 0.00 13.22
N SER A 55 -31.86 -1.24 13.27
CA SER A 55 -31.61 -2.25 12.24
C SER A 55 -32.20 -1.84 10.89
N PHE A 56 -33.44 -1.29 10.91
CA PHE A 56 -34.07 -0.73 9.71
C PHE A 56 -33.26 0.44 9.15
N GLN A 57 -32.80 1.37 10.00
CA GLN A 57 -31.92 2.48 9.61
C GLN A 57 -30.61 1.98 8.98
N GLY A 58 -29.99 0.94 9.55
CA GLY A 58 -28.79 0.32 8.99
C GLY A 58 -29.01 -0.25 7.59
N ALA A 59 -30.17 -0.88 7.34
CA ALA A 59 -30.53 -1.42 6.03
C ALA A 59 -30.82 -0.32 4.99
N LEU A 60 -31.22 0.88 5.41
CA LEU A 60 -31.41 2.03 4.53
C LEU A 60 -30.09 2.65 4.09
N SER A 61 -29.04 2.59 4.93
CA SER A 61 -27.77 3.31 4.73
C SER A 61 -27.16 3.17 3.32
N PRO A 62 -27.05 1.95 2.73
CA PRO A 62 -26.53 1.78 1.37
C PRO A 62 -27.38 2.44 0.28
N LEU A 63 -28.64 2.77 0.57
CA LEU A 63 -29.60 3.35 -0.37
C LEU A 63 -29.77 4.88 -0.20
N THR A 64 -29.07 5.51 0.77
CA THR A 64 -29.26 6.94 1.08
C THR A 64 -28.38 7.88 0.25
N SER A 65 -27.29 7.39 -0.36
CA SER A 65 -26.36 8.23 -1.11
C SER A 65 -26.28 7.85 -2.60
N LEU A 66 -26.12 8.84 -3.46
CA LEU A 66 -25.96 8.65 -4.91
C LEU A 66 -24.71 7.81 -5.24
N SER A 67 -23.64 7.94 -4.47
CA SER A 67 -22.36 7.21 -4.69
C SER A 67 -22.55 5.68 -4.62
N SER A 68 -23.46 5.20 -3.78
CA SER A 68 -23.77 3.76 -3.70
C SER A 68 -24.41 3.21 -4.98
N PHE A 69 -25.19 4.02 -5.68
CA PHE A 69 -25.81 3.66 -6.96
C PHE A 69 -24.84 3.78 -8.14
N GLN A 70 -23.82 4.62 -8.02
CA GLN A 70 -22.79 4.82 -9.04
C GLN A 70 -21.61 3.84 -8.89
N SER A 71 -21.66 2.93 -7.93
CA SER A 71 -20.63 1.95 -7.71
C SER A 71 -20.47 1.03 -8.93
N LEU A 72 -19.21 0.77 -9.27
CA LEU A 72 -18.83 -0.14 -10.34
C LEU A 72 -18.13 -1.35 -9.72
N SER A 73 -18.44 -2.51 -10.24
CA SER A 73 -17.70 -3.73 -9.96
C SER A 73 -16.61 -3.93 -11.01
N ALA A 74 -15.43 -4.38 -10.58
CA ALA A 74 -14.33 -4.75 -11.45
C ALA A 74 -13.99 -6.21 -11.18
N LEU A 75 -14.48 -7.11 -12.03
CA LEU A 75 -14.40 -8.54 -11.81
C LEU A 75 -13.44 -9.18 -12.84
N PRO A 76 -12.27 -9.69 -12.38
CA PRO A 76 -11.39 -10.47 -13.24
C PRO A 76 -11.97 -11.87 -13.47
N SER A 77 -11.75 -12.43 -14.65
CA SER A 77 -12.16 -13.82 -14.98
C SER A 77 -11.32 -14.85 -14.20
N ASP A 78 -10.11 -14.48 -13.81
CA ASP A 78 -9.25 -15.25 -12.90
C ASP A 78 -8.77 -14.36 -11.76
N SER A 79 -9.41 -14.49 -10.61
CA SER A 79 -9.08 -13.74 -9.39
C SER A 79 -7.77 -14.19 -8.73
N SER A 80 -7.19 -15.33 -9.16
CA SER A 80 -5.89 -15.76 -8.68
C SER A 80 -4.72 -15.00 -9.31
N VAL A 81 -4.93 -14.42 -10.51
CA VAL A 81 -3.95 -13.56 -11.19
C VAL A 81 -3.94 -12.17 -10.59
N LEU A 82 -5.11 -11.56 -10.45
CA LEU A 82 -5.27 -10.24 -9.85
C LEU A 82 -6.66 -10.05 -9.26
N SER A 83 -6.77 -9.11 -8.33
CA SER A 83 -8.04 -8.50 -7.91
C SER A 83 -8.11 -7.06 -8.41
N ALA A 84 -9.31 -6.53 -8.57
CA ALA A 84 -9.50 -5.18 -9.02
C ALA A 84 -10.60 -4.46 -8.24
N SER A 85 -10.49 -3.15 -8.13
CA SER A 85 -11.53 -2.27 -7.62
C SER A 85 -11.76 -1.13 -8.61
N ALA A 86 -13.00 -0.69 -8.72
CA ALA A 86 -13.38 0.42 -9.58
C ALA A 86 -13.99 1.56 -8.75
N THR A 87 -13.62 2.78 -9.07
CA THR A 87 -14.28 3.98 -8.57
C THR A 87 -15.40 4.40 -9.50
N THR A 88 -16.23 5.33 -9.08
CA THR A 88 -17.31 5.91 -9.93
C THR A 88 -16.82 6.61 -11.20
N LYS A 89 -15.50 6.84 -11.31
CA LYS A 89 -14.86 7.44 -12.49
C LYS A 89 -14.44 6.40 -13.54
N ALA A 90 -14.53 5.10 -13.22
CA ALA A 90 -14.16 4.04 -14.15
C ALA A 90 -15.15 3.97 -15.32
N LEU A 91 -14.64 3.61 -16.50
CA LEU A 91 -15.48 3.40 -17.66
C LEU A 91 -15.88 1.92 -17.75
N PRO A 92 -17.17 1.59 -17.84
CA PRO A 92 -17.62 0.22 -18.09
C PRO A 92 -17.00 -0.33 -19.37
N GLY A 93 -16.55 -1.60 -19.32
CA GLY A 93 -15.91 -2.24 -20.45
C GLY A 93 -15.21 -3.54 -20.06
N SER A 94 -14.64 -4.22 -21.05
CA SER A 94 -13.82 -5.41 -20.85
C SER A 94 -12.37 -5.11 -21.25
N TYR A 95 -11.44 -5.47 -20.37
CA TYR A 95 -10.00 -5.21 -20.50
C TYR A 95 -9.25 -6.53 -20.44
N ARG A 96 -8.43 -6.80 -21.45
CA ARG A 96 -7.53 -7.96 -21.42
C ARG A 96 -6.25 -7.57 -20.70
N ILE A 97 -5.89 -8.35 -19.69
CA ILE A 97 -4.71 -8.10 -18.86
C ILE A 97 -3.83 -9.33 -18.92
N ASN A 98 -2.54 -9.13 -19.24
CA ASN A 98 -1.51 -10.16 -19.18
C ASN A 98 -0.39 -9.68 -18.27
N VAL A 99 -0.19 -10.35 -17.15
CA VAL A 99 0.88 -10.06 -16.20
C VAL A 99 2.07 -10.94 -16.51
N SER A 100 3.19 -10.33 -16.89
CA SER A 100 4.45 -11.03 -17.19
C SER A 100 5.42 -11.08 -16.01
N GLN A 101 5.33 -10.12 -15.06
CA GLN A 101 6.19 -10.02 -13.89
C GLN A 101 5.42 -9.40 -12.74
N VAL A 102 5.72 -9.82 -11.50
CA VAL A 102 5.16 -9.24 -10.28
C VAL A 102 6.27 -8.50 -9.53
N ALA A 103 5.93 -7.34 -8.97
CA ALA A 103 6.88 -6.54 -8.21
C ALA A 103 7.47 -7.33 -7.02
N GLN A 104 8.78 -7.20 -6.87
CA GLN A 104 9.55 -7.88 -5.84
C GLN A 104 10.45 -6.90 -5.10
N ALA A 105 10.65 -7.12 -3.80
CA ALA A 105 11.62 -6.41 -2.97
C ALA A 105 13.01 -7.03 -3.15
N GLN A 106 14.05 -6.22 -3.14
CA GLN A 106 15.41 -6.75 -3.12
C GLN A 106 15.73 -7.39 -1.78
N THR A 107 16.40 -8.53 -1.82
CA THR A 107 16.95 -9.20 -0.65
C THR A 107 18.44 -9.47 -0.85
N LEU A 108 19.24 -8.98 0.07
CA LEU A 108 20.68 -9.19 0.12
C LEU A 108 21.04 -10.04 1.35
N ALA A 109 22.01 -10.92 1.23
CA ALA A 109 22.53 -11.71 2.34
C ALA A 109 24.04 -11.55 2.46
N SER A 110 24.54 -11.38 3.68
CA SER A 110 25.96 -11.38 3.97
C SER A 110 26.59 -12.78 3.85
N GLY A 111 27.89 -12.84 3.87
CA GLY A 111 28.62 -14.07 4.21
C GLY A 111 28.19 -14.61 5.58
N GLY A 112 28.52 -15.85 5.87
CA GLY A 112 28.16 -16.51 7.13
C GLY A 112 29.11 -16.11 8.27
N TYR A 113 28.59 -16.06 9.50
CA TYR A 113 29.31 -15.79 10.73
C TYR A 113 29.03 -16.87 11.78
N ALA A 114 30.05 -17.21 12.58
CA ALA A 114 29.90 -18.24 13.60
C ALA A 114 29.01 -17.80 14.78
N SER A 115 28.95 -16.50 15.07
CA SER A 115 28.20 -15.96 16.21
C SER A 115 27.42 -14.71 15.83
N THR A 116 26.23 -14.54 16.40
CA THR A 116 25.39 -13.33 16.25
C THR A 116 25.79 -12.20 17.22
N THR A 117 26.58 -12.53 18.27
CA THR A 117 26.96 -11.62 19.35
C THR A 117 28.46 -11.32 19.41
N ALA A 118 29.28 -11.99 18.58
CA ALA A 118 30.70 -11.66 18.49
C ALA A 118 30.87 -10.32 17.75
N ALA A 119 31.86 -9.54 18.20
CA ALA A 119 32.22 -8.29 17.56
C ALA A 119 32.73 -8.51 16.13
N ILE A 120 32.32 -7.65 15.22
CA ILE A 120 32.72 -7.67 13.81
C ILE A 120 33.66 -6.50 13.58
N GLY A 121 34.77 -6.75 12.86
CA GLY A 121 35.75 -5.76 12.51
C GLY A 121 36.69 -5.40 13.66
N LEU A 122 37.42 -4.30 13.51
CA LEU A 122 38.44 -3.82 14.42
C LEU A 122 37.89 -2.84 15.48
N GLY A 123 36.58 -2.54 15.45
CA GLY A 123 35.94 -1.63 16.41
C GLY A 123 36.13 -0.14 16.08
N GLY A 124 36.63 0.20 14.92
CA GLY A 124 36.68 1.58 14.45
C GLY A 124 35.29 2.11 14.13
N SER A 125 34.99 3.36 14.52
CA SER A 125 33.71 3.99 14.19
C SER A 125 33.56 4.10 12.66
N THR A 126 32.50 3.52 12.11
CA THR A 126 32.23 3.47 10.67
C THR A 126 30.82 3.96 10.40
N THR A 127 30.68 4.90 9.50
CA THR A 127 29.38 5.37 9.00
C THR A 127 28.97 4.50 7.82
N ILE A 128 27.77 3.92 7.90
CA ILE A 128 27.14 3.12 6.85
C ILE A 128 26.01 3.95 6.23
N ASN A 129 26.11 4.22 4.95
CA ASN A 129 25.13 4.99 4.20
C ASN A 129 24.27 4.04 3.37
N PHE A 130 22.95 4.19 3.51
CA PHE A 130 21.94 3.47 2.74
C PHE A 130 21.31 4.40 1.74
N ALA A 131 21.19 3.96 0.50
CA ALA A 131 20.41 4.61 -0.54
C ALA A 131 19.62 3.54 -1.32
N LEU A 132 18.40 3.89 -1.70
CA LEU A 132 17.59 3.10 -2.62
C LEU A 132 17.55 3.81 -3.97
N GLY A 133 17.51 3.05 -5.06
CA GLY A 133 17.55 3.62 -6.40
C GLY A 133 17.49 2.56 -7.49
N THR A 134 17.82 3.00 -8.71
CA THR A 134 17.84 2.13 -9.88
C THR A 134 19.27 1.83 -10.32
N VAL A 135 19.47 0.61 -10.80
CA VAL A 135 20.70 0.22 -11.51
C VAL A 135 20.57 0.60 -12.98
N SER A 136 21.60 1.23 -13.51
CA SER A 136 21.65 1.67 -14.90
C SER A 136 22.89 1.12 -15.60
N GLY A 137 22.72 0.66 -16.81
CA GLY A 137 23.79 0.02 -17.59
C GLY A 137 24.28 -1.30 -16.97
N GLY A 138 25.26 -1.92 -17.62
CA GLY A 138 25.79 -3.21 -17.19
C GLY A 138 24.78 -4.35 -17.24
N THR A 139 25.19 -5.49 -16.74
CA THR A 139 24.36 -6.70 -16.65
C THR A 139 24.51 -7.31 -15.25
N PHE A 140 23.51 -8.07 -14.81
CA PHE A 140 23.66 -8.90 -13.62
C PHE A 140 24.05 -10.31 -14.05
N GLY A 141 25.14 -10.84 -13.53
CA GLY A 141 25.63 -12.12 -14.01
C GLY A 141 26.80 -12.69 -13.23
N LEU A 142 27.40 -13.72 -13.78
CA LEU A 142 28.61 -14.36 -13.26
C LEU A 142 29.72 -14.28 -14.30
N ALA A 143 30.82 -13.60 -13.97
CA ALA A 143 32.04 -13.64 -14.76
C ALA A 143 32.74 -14.96 -14.48
N GLY A 144 32.91 -15.77 -15.54
CA GLY A 144 33.70 -16.99 -15.45
C GLY A 144 35.20 -16.72 -15.59
N THR A 145 35.97 -17.70 -15.16
CA THR A 145 37.41 -17.77 -15.45
C THR A 145 37.65 -18.46 -16.80
N THR A 146 38.89 -18.45 -17.29
CA THR A 146 39.27 -19.21 -18.48
C THR A 146 38.87 -20.68 -18.37
N LEU A 147 38.31 -21.24 -19.46
CA LEU A 147 37.94 -22.65 -19.50
C LEU A 147 39.10 -23.56 -19.10
N GLY A 148 38.75 -24.69 -18.46
CA GLY A 148 39.77 -25.66 -18.06
C GLY A 148 40.64 -26.15 -19.23
N ALA A 149 41.94 -26.33 -19.01
CA ALA A 149 42.91 -26.67 -20.05
C ALA A 149 42.55 -27.98 -20.83
N GLY A 150 41.84 -28.92 -20.21
CA GLY A 150 41.37 -30.15 -20.86
C GLY A 150 40.28 -29.92 -21.87
N VAL A 151 39.53 -28.80 -21.78
CA VAL A 151 38.43 -28.52 -22.67
C VAL A 151 38.87 -28.30 -24.12
N LYS A 152 40.02 -27.69 -24.32
CA LYS A 152 40.57 -27.43 -25.67
C LYS A 152 40.78 -28.72 -26.52
N THR A 153 41.01 -29.84 -25.88
CA THR A 153 41.24 -31.13 -26.56
C THR A 153 40.08 -32.09 -26.40
N GLY A 154 39.49 -32.22 -25.19
CA GLY A 154 38.44 -33.21 -24.90
C GLY A 154 37.03 -32.68 -24.97
N GLY A 155 36.84 -31.35 -25.01
CA GLY A 155 35.54 -30.71 -24.86
C GLY A 155 35.00 -30.79 -23.42
N LEU A 156 33.72 -30.45 -23.25
CA LEU A 156 32.97 -30.62 -22.01
C LEU A 156 32.11 -31.85 -22.05
N THR A 157 32.26 -32.74 -21.08
CA THR A 157 31.45 -33.98 -21.03
C THR A 157 29.96 -33.68 -20.86
N PRO A 158 29.05 -34.57 -21.35
CA PRO A 158 27.64 -34.45 -21.09
C PRO A 158 27.35 -34.37 -19.60
N GLY A 159 26.48 -33.41 -19.19
CA GLY A 159 26.14 -33.16 -17.79
C GLY A 159 27.20 -32.39 -16.97
N ALA A 160 28.29 -31.91 -17.60
CA ALA A 160 29.30 -31.14 -16.93
C ALA A 160 28.75 -29.83 -16.31
N LEU A 161 27.73 -29.24 -16.94
CA LEU A 161 27.15 -27.96 -16.54
C LEU A 161 25.62 -28.03 -16.48
N THR A 162 25.08 -27.50 -15.39
CA THR A 162 23.65 -27.14 -15.28
C THR A 162 23.53 -25.65 -14.90
N ILE A 163 22.54 -24.98 -15.44
CA ILE A 163 22.23 -23.60 -15.12
C ILE A 163 20.76 -23.52 -14.69
N ASN A 164 20.50 -22.99 -13.50
CA ASN A 164 19.16 -22.94 -12.87
C ASN A 164 18.45 -24.31 -12.90
N GLY A 165 19.20 -25.38 -12.62
CA GLY A 165 18.72 -26.76 -12.62
C GLY A 165 18.55 -27.38 -14.01
N THR A 166 18.71 -26.63 -15.09
CA THR A 166 18.60 -27.13 -16.46
C THR A 166 19.96 -27.60 -16.99
N ALA A 167 20.03 -28.84 -17.52
CA ALA A 167 21.27 -29.37 -18.10
C ALA A 167 21.58 -28.63 -19.42
N ILE A 168 22.85 -28.19 -19.54
CA ILE A 168 23.36 -27.62 -20.80
C ILE A 168 23.91 -28.77 -21.68
N ALA A 169 23.49 -28.76 -22.93
CA ALA A 169 23.94 -29.78 -23.87
C ALA A 169 25.41 -29.55 -24.26
N THR A 170 26.31 -30.23 -23.57
CA THR A 170 27.77 -30.22 -23.83
C THR A 170 28.25 -31.59 -24.24
N ASP A 171 29.31 -31.63 -25.02
CA ASP A 171 29.96 -32.88 -25.49
C ASP A 171 31.43 -32.65 -25.85
N GLY A 172 32.10 -33.65 -26.43
CA GLY A 172 33.50 -33.58 -26.88
C GLY A 172 33.76 -32.52 -27.98
N SER A 173 32.74 -31.93 -28.57
CA SER A 173 32.85 -30.82 -29.53
C SER A 173 32.83 -29.47 -28.89
N THR A 174 32.35 -29.35 -27.66
CA THR A 174 32.23 -28.08 -26.88
C THR A 174 33.63 -27.69 -26.35
N ARG A 175 34.50 -27.17 -27.22
CA ARG A 175 35.94 -26.99 -26.95
C ARG A 175 36.37 -25.52 -26.78
N SER A 176 35.47 -24.56 -26.98
CA SER A 176 35.76 -23.13 -26.87
C SER A 176 34.68 -22.39 -26.07
N ALA A 177 35.01 -21.21 -25.58
CA ALA A 177 34.07 -20.33 -24.88
C ALA A 177 32.87 -19.97 -25.77
N ARG A 178 33.09 -19.74 -27.07
CA ARG A 178 32.01 -19.53 -28.05
C ARG A 178 31.01 -20.69 -28.07
N LEU A 179 31.50 -21.92 -28.31
CA LEU A 179 30.63 -23.10 -28.39
C LEU A 179 29.88 -23.38 -27.09
N LEU A 180 30.51 -23.09 -25.97
CA LEU A 180 29.85 -23.19 -24.66
C LEU A 180 28.78 -22.10 -24.50
N ALA A 181 29.06 -20.86 -24.89
CA ALA A 181 28.07 -19.78 -24.87
C ALA A 181 26.87 -20.08 -25.79
N ASP A 182 27.13 -20.61 -27.00
CA ASP A 182 26.08 -21.03 -27.92
C ASP A 182 25.19 -22.14 -27.33
N ALA A 183 25.77 -23.12 -26.63
CA ALA A 183 25.03 -24.19 -25.94
C ALA A 183 24.16 -23.67 -24.80
N ILE A 184 24.64 -22.70 -24.04
CA ILE A 184 23.88 -22.04 -22.96
C ILE A 184 22.74 -21.21 -23.56
N ASN A 185 23.02 -20.41 -24.60
CA ASN A 185 22.06 -19.54 -25.26
C ASN A 185 20.90 -20.33 -25.90
N ALA A 186 21.18 -21.56 -26.38
CA ALA A 186 20.14 -22.47 -26.87
C ALA A 186 19.11 -22.86 -25.77
N LYS A 187 19.41 -22.64 -24.49
CA LYS A 187 18.53 -22.92 -23.34
C LYS A 187 18.11 -21.65 -22.60
N SER A 188 18.44 -20.47 -23.09
CA SER A 188 18.17 -19.19 -22.40
C SER A 188 16.69 -18.98 -22.10
N GLY A 189 15.77 -19.36 -22.99
CA GLY A 189 14.33 -19.27 -22.75
C GLY A 189 13.81 -20.13 -21.58
N THR A 190 14.55 -21.20 -21.21
CA THR A 190 14.19 -22.07 -20.08
C THR A 190 14.94 -21.67 -18.81
N THR A 191 16.19 -21.25 -18.94
CA THR A 191 17.07 -20.93 -17.80
C THR A 191 16.91 -19.49 -17.32
N GLY A 192 16.42 -18.56 -18.18
CA GLY A 192 16.46 -17.12 -17.93
C GLY A 192 17.88 -16.53 -17.99
N VAL A 193 18.88 -17.34 -18.46
CA VAL A 193 20.30 -16.95 -18.46
C VAL A 193 20.85 -17.08 -19.87
N SER A 194 21.52 -16.02 -20.32
CA SER A 194 22.33 -16.03 -21.55
C SER A 194 23.83 -16.06 -21.20
N ALA A 195 24.65 -16.37 -22.20
CA ALA A 195 26.09 -16.38 -22.04
C ALA A 195 26.77 -15.59 -23.16
N LYS A 196 27.86 -14.90 -22.81
CA LYS A 196 28.74 -14.21 -23.74
C LYS A 196 30.16 -14.74 -23.61
N ALA A 197 30.77 -15.15 -24.71
CA ALA A 197 32.17 -15.52 -24.72
C ALA A 197 33.06 -14.27 -24.68
N ALA A 198 34.08 -14.29 -23.87
CA ALA A 198 35.12 -13.27 -23.92
C ALA A 198 36.00 -13.48 -25.12
N ALA A 199 36.61 -12.42 -25.65
CA ALA A 199 37.59 -12.54 -26.72
C ALA A 199 38.76 -13.45 -26.30
N THR A 200 39.19 -14.34 -27.20
CA THR A 200 40.35 -15.17 -26.99
C THR A 200 41.60 -14.39 -27.42
N VAL A 201 42.54 -14.23 -26.52
CA VAL A 201 43.80 -13.53 -26.78
C VAL A 201 44.95 -14.47 -26.48
N THR A 202 45.95 -14.49 -27.36
CA THR A 202 47.18 -15.27 -27.10
C THR A 202 48.01 -14.63 -25.98
N SER A 203 48.85 -15.43 -25.32
CA SER A 203 49.72 -14.89 -24.26
C SER A 203 50.57 -13.70 -24.78
N ALA A 204 50.64 -12.64 -23.99
CA ALA A 204 51.45 -11.48 -24.31
C ALA A 204 52.94 -11.81 -24.35
N THR A 205 53.38 -12.92 -23.77
CA THR A 205 54.77 -13.34 -23.71
C THR A 205 55.10 -14.48 -24.71
N LEU A 206 54.19 -14.84 -25.59
CA LEU A 206 54.36 -15.97 -26.53
C LEU A 206 55.55 -15.69 -27.51
N PHE A 207 55.69 -14.47 -27.94
CA PHE A 207 56.73 -14.02 -28.84
C PHE A 207 57.79 -13.18 -28.12
N GLY A 208 57.84 -13.21 -26.80
CA GLY A 208 58.79 -12.49 -26.00
C GLY A 208 58.24 -11.60 -24.91
N ALA A 209 59.02 -10.65 -24.41
CA ALA A 209 58.59 -9.59 -23.55
C ALA A 209 58.74 -8.24 -24.27
N ALA A 210 58.02 -7.21 -23.83
CA ALA A 210 58.10 -5.88 -24.44
C ALA A 210 59.57 -5.40 -24.53
N GLY A 211 60.03 -5.15 -25.73
CA GLY A 211 61.38 -4.75 -26.04
C GLY A 211 62.38 -5.92 -26.25
N ALA A 212 61.96 -7.18 -26.15
CA ALA A 212 62.78 -8.35 -26.30
C ALA A 212 62.03 -9.51 -26.96
N SER A 213 62.26 -9.72 -28.25
CA SER A 213 61.70 -10.86 -28.98
C SER A 213 62.31 -12.17 -28.49
N SER A 214 61.45 -13.20 -28.33
CA SER A 214 61.84 -14.60 -28.10
C SER A 214 61.70 -15.47 -29.34
N PHE A 215 61.27 -14.88 -30.47
CA PHE A 215 61.19 -15.58 -31.74
C PHE A 215 62.63 -15.71 -32.32
N GLY A 216 63.15 -16.93 -32.32
CA GLY A 216 64.46 -17.21 -32.85
C GLY A 216 64.43 -17.24 -34.37
N THR A 217 65.45 -16.67 -35.01
CA THR A 217 65.64 -16.79 -36.49
C THR A 217 65.62 -18.27 -36.92
N VAL A 218 64.77 -18.60 -37.82
CA VAL A 218 64.60 -19.97 -38.29
C VAL A 218 65.74 -20.36 -39.22
N ASP A 219 66.37 -21.50 -38.88
CA ASP A 219 67.44 -22.14 -39.72
C ASP A 219 66.96 -23.53 -40.15
N THR A 220 66.88 -23.78 -41.43
CA THR A 220 66.53 -25.04 -42.10
C THR A 220 67.66 -25.61 -42.93
N SER A 221 68.86 -25.05 -42.78
CA SER A 221 70.04 -25.52 -43.54
C SER A 221 70.39 -27.00 -43.35
N GLY A 222 69.95 -27.60 -42.23
CA GLY A 222 70.10 -29.04 -41.97
C GLY A 222 69.10 -29.89 -42.73
N GLY A 223 68.35 -29.38 -43.73
CA GLY A 223 67.44 -30.07 -44.59
C GLY A 223 66.00 -30.19 -44.05
N GLY A 224 65.67 -29.54 -42.95
CA GLY A 224 64.35 -29.47 -42.36
C GLY A 224 63.42 -28.42 -43.03
N THR A 225 62.10 -28.39 -42.69
CA THR A 225 61.13 -27.38 -43.11
C THR A 225 60.45 -26.83 -41.89
N TYR A 226 60.01 -25.57 -41.94
CA TYR A 226 59.32 -24.88 -40.87
C TYR A 226 58.04 -24.23 -41.43
N ALA A 227 56.96 -24.32 -40.66
CA ALA A 227 55.76 -23.55 -40.91
C ALA A 227 55.09 -23.11 -39.61
N LEU A 228 54.75 -21.85 -39.48
CA LEU A 228 53.98 -21.28 -38.35
C LEU A 228 52.53 -21.04 -38.81
N THR A 229 51.62 -21.68 -38.13
CA THR A 229 50.19 -21.59 -38.36
C THR A 229 49.47 -20.99 -37.18
N VAL A 230 48.57 -20.05 -37.42
CA VAL A 230 47.73 -19.41 -36.40
C VAL A 230 46.27 -19.53 -36.84
N GLY A 231 45.44 -20.18 -36.02
CA GLY A 231 44.03 -20.40 -36.31
C GLY A 231 43.79 -21.15 -37.62
N GLY A 232 44.71 -22.02 -38.01
CA GLY A 232 44.67 -22.76 -39.30
C GLY A 232 45.23 -21.99 -40.47
N VAL A 233 45.62 -20.71 -40.28
CA VAL A 233 46.26 -19.90 -41.35
C VAL A 233 47.76 -20.01 -41.21
N THR A 234 48.45 -20.44 -42.25
CA THR A 234 49.94 -20.42 -42.32
C THR A 234 50.38 -18.98 -42.49
N ILE A 235 50.98 -18.38 -41.47
CA ILE A 235 51.46 -17.01 -41.46
C ILE A 235 52.90 -16.87 -41.90
N ALA A 236 53.67 -17.91 -41.79
CA ALA A 236 55.08 -17.96 -42.27
C ALA A 236 55.50 -19.40 -42.57
N SER A 237 56.26 -19.61 -43.64
CA SER A 237 56.85 -20.93 -44.00
C SER A 237 58.21 -20.78 -44.57
N GLN A 238 59.13 -21.72 -44.24
CA GLN A 238 60.50 -21.77 -44.71
C GLN A 238 60.81 -23.15 -45.26
N ALA A 239 61.19 -23.17 -46.50
CA ALA A 239 61.62 -24.43 -47.17
C ALA A 239 62.94 -24.94 -46.63
N ALA A 240 63.36 -26.19 -46.98
CA ALA A 240 64.54 -26.79 -46.56
C ALA A 240 65.80 -26.13 -47.22
N GLY A 241 66.87 -26.08 -46.50
CA GLY A 241 68.18 -25.58 -47.00
C GLY A 241 68.41 -24.08 -46.82
N VAL A 242 67.63 -23.37 -46.10
CA VAL A 242 67.75 -21.90 -45.79
C VAL A 242 68.44 -21.73 -44.45
N ALA A 243 69.62 -21.11 -44.45
CA ALA A 243 70.40 -20.82 -43.25
C ALA A 243 69.80 -19.60 -42.52
N ALA A 244 69.99 -19.51 -41.20
CA ALA A 244 69.59 -18.35 -40.38
C ALA A 244 70.25 -17.04 -40.96
N GLY A 245 69.40 -16.00 -41.18
CA GLY A 245 69.80 -14.73 -41.76
C GLY A 245 70.08 -14.69 -43.27
N ALA A 246 69.90 -15.82 -43.97
CA ALA A 246 69.95 -15.87 -45.42
C ALA A 246 68.68 -15.34 -46.04
N ALA A 247 68.68 -15.03 -47.37
CA ALA A 247 67.48 -14.62 -48.09
C ALA A 247 66.40 -15.73 -47.97
N GLY A 248 65.20 -15.39 -47.49
CA GLY A 248 64.10 -16.29 -47.22
C GLY A 248 64.10 -16.87 -45.80
N SER A 249 65.07 -16.57 -44.96
CA SER A 249 65.03 -16.93 -43.55
C SER A 249 63.97 -16.08 -42.83
N ILE A 250 63.20 -16.75 -41.91
CA ILE A 250 62.19 -16.13 -41.08
C ILE A 250 62.78 -15.74 -39.78
N ASP A 251 62.86 -14.46 -39.53
CA ASP A 251 63.09 -13.85 -38.20
C ASP A 251 61.88 -13.08 -37.74
N ALA A 252 61.95 -12.42 -36.58
CA ALA A 252 60.89 -11.66 -36.00
C ALA A 252 60.43 -10.52 -36.96
N ALA A 253 61.35 -9.84 -37.66
CA ALA A 253 60.97 -8.75 -38.57
C ALA A 253 60.35 -9.29 -39.89
N ALA A 254 60.79 -10.45 -40.36
CA ALA A 254 60.15 -11.12 -41.49
C ALA A 254 58.72 -11.61 -41.15
N LEU A 255 58.50 -12.12 -39.94
CA LEU A 255 57.16 -12.48 -39.45
C LEU A 255 56.26 -11.25 -39.39
N ASP A 256 56.73 -10.10 -38.85
CA ASP A 256 55.98 -8.85 -38.82
C ASP A 256 55.62 -8.34 -40.21
N THR A 257 56.56 -8.50 -41.18
CA THR A 257 56.35 -8.16 -42.59
C THR A 257 55.25 -9.05 -43.20
N ALA A 258 55.26 -10.34 -42.91
CA ALA A 258 54.22 -11.25 -43.39
C ALA A 258 52.83 -10.92 -42.85
N LEU A 259 52.73 -10.50 -41.55
CA LEU A 259 51.49 -10.13 -40.91
C LEU A 259 50.91 -8.78 -41.34
N THR A 260 51.74 -7.86 -41.85
CA THR A 260 51.32 -6.52 -42.28
C THR A 260 51.35 -6.31 -43.80
N GLY A 261 52.27 -6.98 -44.54
CA GLY A 261 52.50 -6.78 -45.94
C GLY A 261 51.90 -7.84 -46.86
N ASP A 262 51.64 -9.05 -46.36
CA ASP A 262 51.02 -10.11 -47.14
C ASP A 262 49.50 -10.03 -47.10
N THR A 263 48.88 -9.59 -48.21
CA THR A 263 47.43 -9.45 -48.30
C THR A 263 46.66 -10.76 -48.24
N ALA A 264 47.28 -11.87 -48.58
CA ALA A 264 46.71 -13.22 -48.50
C ALA A 264 46.66 -13.69 -47.05
N VAL A 265 47.74 -13.49 -46.28
CA VAL A 265 47.79 -13.82 -44.83
C VAL A 265 46.83 -12.94 -44.03
N THR A 266 46.87 -11.62 -44.26
CA THR A 266 46.00 -10.69 -43.52
C THR A 266 44.49 -10.96 -43.78
N ARG A 267 44.13 -11.27 -45.04
CA ARG A 267 42.77 -11.69 -45.40
C ARG A 267 42.38 -13.02 -44.76
N ALA A 268 43.24 -14.03 -44.84
CA ALA A 268 42.93 -15.34 -44.25
C ALA A 268 42.78 -15.28 -42.73
N LEU A 269 43.58 -14.46 -42.03
CA LEU A 269 43.40 -14.20 -40.61
C LEU A 269 42.08 -13.48 -40.32
N ALA A 270 41.73 -12.48 -41.13
CA ALA A 270 40.44 -11.78 -41.00
C ALA A 270 39.25 -12.73 -41.25
N ASP A 271 39.33 -13.60 -42.27
CA ASP A 271 38.31 -14.61 -42.54
C ASP A 271 38.17 -15.63 -41.41
N ALA A 272 39.26 -15.87 -40.65
CA ALA A 272 39.25 -16.66 -39.42
C ALA A 272 38.82 -15.87 -38.16
N ASN A 273 38.35 -14.61 -38.29
CA ASN A 273 38.00 -13.66 -37.21
C ASN A 273 39.21 -13.35 -36.26
N ILE A 274 40.44 -13.45 -36.80
CA ILE A 274 41.63 -13.20 -36.00
C ILE A 274 42.21 -11.82 -36.36
N THR A 275 42.35 -10.98 -35.39
CA THR A 275 43.05 -9.69 -35.47
C THR A 275 44.44 -9.79 -34.88
N VAL A 276 45.38 -9.01 -35.43
CA VAL A 276 46.79 -8.98 -35.00
C VAL A 276 47.09 -7.66 -34.30
N SER A 277 47.84 -7.70 -33.20
CA SER A 277 48.29 -6.51 -32.49
C SER A 277 49.75 -6.70 -31.99
N GLY A 278 50.45 -5.60 -31.85
CA GLY A 278 51.89 -5.63 -31.51
C GLY A 278 52.76 -6.17 -32.66
N THR A 279 54.04 -6.49 -32.39
CA THR A 279 55.00 -7.03 -33.37
C THR A 279 55.87 -8.10 -32.71
N ALA A 280 56.28 -9.09 -33.52
CA ALA A 280 57.20 -10.14 -33.07
C ALA A 280 58.56 -9.56 -32.75
N ALA A 281 59.09 -8.59 -33.52
CA ALA A 281 60.29 -7.91 -33.26
C ALA A 281 60.37 -7.18 -31.91
N ALA A 282 59.25 -6.55 -31.50
CA ALA A 282 59.12 -5.93 -30.18
C ALA A 282 58.79 -6.96 -29.07
N GLY A 283 58.54 -8.23 -29.35
CA GLY A 283 58.12 -9.23 -28.37
C GLY A 283 56.69 -9.04 -27.87
N THR A 284 55.88 -8.23 -28.54
CA THR A 284 54.50 -7.85 -28.11
C THR A 284 53.41 -8.44 -29.01
N LEU A 285 53.78 -9.29 -29.98
CA LEU A 285 52.84 -9.86 -30.96
C LEU A 285 51.77 -10.68 -30.26
N GLN A 286 50.48 -10.35 -30.50
CA GLN A 286 49.33 -11.05 -30.02
C GLN A 286 48.26 -11.25 -31.13
N PHE A 287 47.59 -12.34 -31.05
CA PHE A 287 46.42 -12.66 -31.89
C PHE A 287 45.18 -12.67 -31.04
N THR A 288 44.11 -12.05 -31.55
CA THR A 288 42.81 -11.93 -30.83
C THR A 288 41.71 -12.47 -31.75
N ASN A 289 40.89 -13.36 -31.20
CA ASN A 289 39.61 -13.75 -31.80
C ASN A 289 38.46 -13.21 -30.95
N ALA A 290 37.71 -12.27 -31.50
CA ALA A 290 36.71 -11.51 -30.76
C ALA A 290 35.46 -12.34 -30.37
N ASP A 291 35.19 -13.45 -31.07
CA ASP A 291 33.99 -14.30 -30.81
C ASP A 291 34.20 -15.37 -29.73
N GLY A 292 35.43 -15.49 -29.17
CA GLY A 292 35.72 -16.49 -28.14
C GLY A 292 36.06 -17.88 -28.69
N SER A 293 36.23 -18.01 -29.99
CA SER A 293 36.80 -19.24 -30.60
C SER A 293 38.26 -19.40 -30.19
N ASN A 294 38.71 -20.65 -30.04
CA ASN A 294 40.10 -20.94 -29.69
C ASN A 294 41.07 -20.46 -30.79
N ILE A 295 42.23 -20.00 -30.41
CA ILE A 295 43.33 -19.72 -31.34
C ILE A 295 44.40 -20.79 -31.17
N ASN A 296 44.56 -21.68 -32.16
CA ASN A 296 45.64 -22.65 -32.20
C ASN A 296 46.84 -22.03 -32.87
N ILE A 297 47.97 -22.03 -32.20
CA ILE A 297 49.25 -21.65 -32.79
C ILE A 297 50.10 -22.93 -32.86
N SER A 298 50.55 -23.28 -34.05
CA SER A 298 51.30 -24.50 -34.26
C SER A 298 52.54 -24.22 -35.12
N GLU A 299 53.68 -24.69 -34.64
CA GLU A 299 54.90 -24.82 -35.41
C GLU A 299 54.99 -26.26 -35.98
N ALA A 300 54.84 -26.37 -37.27
CA ALA A 300 55.06 -27.62 -37.96
C ALA A 300 56.51 -27.67 -38.43
N VAL A 301 57.26 -28.66 -37.94
CA VAL A 301 58.69 -28.82 -38.20
C VAL A 301 58.93 -30.22 -38.77
N SER A 302 59.72 -30.30 -39.82
CA SER A 302 60.24 -31.58 -40.26
C SER A 302 61.77 -31.51 -40.45
N GLY A 303 62.50 -32.55 -40.13
CA GLY A 303 63.97 -32.59 -40.22
C GLY A 303 64.63 -31.69 -39.15
N ALA A 304 65.88 -31.35 -39.42
CA ALA A 304 66.70 -30.47 -38.48
C ALA A 304 66.36 -29.01 -38.73
N VAL A 305 65.76 -28.37 -37.74
CA VAL A 305 65.41 -26.95 -37.71
C VAL A 305 65.83 -26.34 -36.37
N THR A 306 66.26 -25.13 -36.35
CA THR A 306 66.45 -24.32 -35.13
C THR A 306 65.70 -23.01 -35.28
N GLY A 307 65.49 -22.27 -34.17
CA GLY A 307 64.71 -21.02 -34.16
C GLY A 307 63.17 -21.26 -34.03
N GLY A 308 62.38 -20.23 -34.21
CA GLY A 308 60.95 -20.23 -33.99
C GLY A 308 60.52 -19.70 -32.60
N ILE A 309 59.33 -20.01 -32.14
CA ILE A 309 58.74 -19.50 -30.90
C ILE A 309 59.53 -20.04 -29.69
N GLY A 310 60.08 -19.14 -28.87
CA GLY A 310 60.80 -19.50 -27.65
C GLY A 310 62.17 -20.19 -27.86
N ASN A 311 62.58 -20.38 -29.14
CA ASN A 311 63.76 -21.12 -29.51
C ASN A 311 64.85 -20.18 -30.14
N SER A 312 65.72 -19.57 -29.32
CA SER A 312 66.85 -18.84 -29.89
C SER A 312 68.02 -19.80 -30.02
N GLY A 313 68.29 -20.33 -31.28
CA GLY A 313 69.47 -21.12 -31.60
C GLY A 313 69.47 -22.58 -31.13
N THR A 314 68.42 -23.12 -30.58
CA THR A 314 68.21 -24.53 -30.15
C THR A 314 67.40 -25.29 -31.20
N ALA A 315 67.50 -26.67 -31.20
CA ALA A 315 66.68 -27.51 -32.05
C ALA A 315 65.21 -27.32 -31.79
N ASN A 316 64.42 -27.00 -32.84
CA ASN A 316 63.00 -26.88 -32.79
C ASN A 316 62.33 -28.22 -33.21
N THR A 317 61.53 -28.80 -32.34
CA THR A 317 60.81 -30.05 -32.58
C THR A 317 59.34 -29.82 -32.90
N GLY A 318 58.94 -28.58 -33.13
CA GLY A 318 57.56 -28.13 -33.30
C GLY A 318 56.86 -27.92 -31.94
N SER A 319 55.97 -27.00 -31.94
CA SER A 319 55.15 -26.71 -30.74
C SER A 319 53.70 -26.45 -31.18
N THR A 320 52.76 -26.73 -30.28
CA THR A 320 51.35 -26.36 -30.47
C THR A 320 50.82 -25.77 -29.16
N THR A 321 50.33 -24.54 -29.27
CA THR A 321 49.72 -23.84 -28.14
C THR A 321 48.33 -23.40 -28.56
N THR A 322 47.35 -23.62 -27.68
CA THR A 322 45.97 -23.19 -27.89
C THR A 322 45.60 -22.15 -26.84
N ALA A 323 45.28 -20.96 -27.27
CA ALA A 323 44.66 -19.94 -26.43
C ALA A 323 43.15 -20.21 -26.34
N ILE A 324 42.63 -20.07 -25.14
CA ILE A 324 41.21 -20.27 -24.82
C ILE A 324 40.73 -19.09 -23.92
N SER A 325 39.46 -18.77 -23.95
CA SER A 325 38.88 -17.67 -23.20
C SER A 325 37.87 -18.14 -22.14
N SER A 326 37.20 -17.22 -21.53
CA SER A 326 36.13 -17.41 -20.53
C SER A 326 34.78 -17.10 -21.10
N ILE A 327 33.73 -17.43 -20.34
CA ILE A 327 32.37 -16.96 -20.58
C ILE A 327 31.88 -16.07 -19.43
N THR A 328 30.95 -15.18 -19.74
CA THR A 328 30.17 -14.44 -18.73
C THR A 328 28.71 -14.88 -18.87
N LEU A 329 28.08 -15.27 -17.76
CA LEU A 329 26.65 -15.54 -17.69
C LEU A 329 25.91 -14.26 -17.36
N GLU A 330 24.75 -14.02 -17.98
CA GLU A 330 23.93 -12.84 -17.80
C GLU A 330 22.49 -13.27 -17.49
N SER A 331 21.92 -12.79 -16.37
CA SER A 331 20.54 -13.04 -15.94
C SER A 331 19.62 -11.97 -16.52
N ALA A 332 18.54 -12.39 -17.16
CA ALA A 332 17.59 -11.49 -17.83
C ALA A 332 16.81 -10.59 -16.85
N ASP A 333 16.57 -11.06 -15.64
CA ASP A 333 15.78 -10.38 -14.59
C ASP A 333 16.60 -10.00 -13.35
N ALA A 334 17.94 -10.03 -13.49
CA ALA A 334 18.90 -9.82 -12.39
C ALA A 334 18.71 -10.79 -11.20
N SER A 335 18.06 -11.93 -11.41
CA SER A 335 17.96 -13.00 -10.41
C SER A 335 19.30 -13.74 -10.27
N PRO A 336 19.63 -14.27 -9.08
CA PRO A 336 20.80 -15.08 -8.86
C PRO A 336 20.83 -16.32 -9.78
N ILE A 337 22.03 -16.62 -10.28
CA ILE A 337 22.25 -17.75 -11.19
C ILE A 337 22.72 -18.95 -10.36
N THR A 338 22.07 -20.09 -10.50
CA THR A 338 22.51 -21.34 -9.91
C THR A 338 23.34 -22.12 -10.92
N VAL A 339 24.62 -22.33 -10.61
CA VAL A 339 25.56 -23.15 -11.40
C VAL A 339 25.72 -24.50 -10.73
N GLY A 340 25.54 -25.58 -11.46
CA GLY A 340 25.73 -26.95 -11.01
C GLY A 340 26.25 -27.84 -12.14
N GLY A 341 26.17 -29.14 -11.95
CA GLY A 341 26.66 -30.15 -12.90
C GLY A 341 27.83 -30.96 -12.32
N THR A 342 28.35 -31.90 -13.11
CA THR A 342 29.42 -32.81 -12.64
C THR A 342 30.80 -32.16 -12.68
N ASN A 343 31.03 -31.13 -13.50
CA ASN A 343 32.31 -30.45 -13.60
C ASN A 343 32.16 -29.00 -14.12
N PRO A 344 31.49 -28.10 -13.40
CA PRO A 344 31.34 -26.70 -13.79
C PRO A 344 32.69 -25.96 -13.82
N ALA A 345 33.68 -26.39 -13.04
CA ALA A 345 35.01 -25.78 -13.05
C ALA A 345 35.73 -25.92 -14.41
N ALA A 346 35.50 -27.00 -15.18
CA ALA A 346 35.98 -27.09 -16.55
C ALA A 346 35.34 -26.06 -17.49
N ALA A 347 34.12 -25.64 -17.22
CA ALA A 347 33.46 -24.52 -17.91
C ALA A 347 33.93 -23.13 -17.43
N GLY A 348 34.90 -23.06 -16.53
CA GLY A 348 35.36 -21.83 -15.91
C GLY A 348 34.42 -21.21 -14.89
N LEU A 349 33.44 -21.98 -14.39
CA LEU A 349 32.41 -21.53 -13.48
C LEU A 349 32.54 -22.22 -12.11
N THR A 350 32.16 -21.52 -11.05
CA THR A 350 32.08 -22.07 -9.69
C THR A 350 30.66 -22.56 -9.40
N ALA A 351 30.55 -23.81 -8.89
CA ALA A 351 29.26 -24.34 -8.47
C ALA A 351 28.68 -23.54 -7.30
N GLY A 352 27.36 -23.32 -7.31
CA GLY A 352 26.64 -22.57 -6.28
C GLY A 352 25.68 -21.55 -6.85
N VAL A 353 25.06 -20.79 -5.97
CA VAL A 353 24.17 -19.69 -6.31
C VAL A 353 24.92 -18.37 -6.16
N GLY A 354 24.94 -17.56 -7.22
CA GLY A 354 25.64 -16.29 -7.19
C GLY A 354 25.21 -15.34 -8.29
N GLY A 355 25.86 -14.21 -8.36
CA GLY A 355 25.68 -13.16 -9.34
C GLY A 355 26.06 -11.80 -8.76
N ALA A 356 26.54 -10.93 -9.61
CA ALA A 356 26.88 -9.56 -9.29
C ALA A 356 26.57 -8.65 -10.49
N TYR A 357 26.39 -7.35 -10.26
CA TYR A 357 26.30 -6.39 -11.36
C TYR A 357 27.70 -6.19 -11.98
N LEU A 358 27.75 -6.27 -13.29
CA LEU A 358 28.98 -6.17 -14.07
C LEU A 358 28.92 -4.91 -14.93
N GLY A 359 29.77 -3.92 -14.62
CA GLY A 359 29.83 -2.66 -15.35
C GLY A 359 28.58 -1.76 -15.21
N ALA A 360 27.83 -1.90 -14.12
CA ALA A 360 26.63 -1.12 -13.87
C ALA A 360 26.94 0.21 -13.18
N GLY A 361 26.04 1.19 -13.32
CA GLY A 361 25.95 2.39 -12.51
C GLY A 361 24.78 2.32 -11.55
N PHE A 362 24.73 3.22 -10.55
CA PHE A 362 23.63 3.34 -9.61
C PHE A 362 23.15 4.79 -9.57
N THR A 363 21.84 4.98 -9.73
CA THR A 363 21.18 6.30 -9.61
C THR A 363 20.25 6.28 -8.41
N PRO A 364 20.50 7.07 -7.35
CA PRO A 364 19.58 7.17 -6.22
C PRO A 364 18.19 7.66 -6.67
N ASP A 365 17.15 7.13 -6.04
CA ASP A 365 15.78 7.60 -6.22
C ASP A 365 15.50 8.73 -5.21
N PRO A 366 15.27 9.98 -5.66
CA PRO A 366 15.08 11.11 -4.76
C PRO A 366 13.78 11.02 -3.94
N ASP A 367 12.82 10.19 -4.37
CA ASP A 367 11.56 9.97 -3.67
C ASP A 367 11.67 8.87 -2.60
N ARG A 368 12.85 8.24 -2.47
CA ARG A 368 13.13 7.18 -1.48
C ARG A 368 13.96 7.71 -0.33
N THR A 369 13.69 7.21 0.87
CA THR A 369 14.43 7.57 2.07
C THR A 369 15.89 7.08 1.94
N ALA A 370 16.84 7.98 2.09
CA ALA A 370 18.24 7.67 2.28
C ALA A 370 18.65 8.02 3.72
N GLY A 371 19.65 7.35 4.28
CA GLY A 371 20.09 7.64 5.63
C GLY A 371 21.38 6.95 5.99
N SER A 372 21.92 7.30 7.15
CA SER A 372 23.16 6.74 7.67
C SER A 372 23.03 6.26 9.10
N ILE A 373 23.82 5.25 9.44
CA ILE A 373 24.01 4.78 10.82
C ILE A 373 25.49 4.75 11.13
N VAL A 374 25.84 4.90 12.40
CA VAL A 374 27.20 4.74 12.88
C VAL A 374 27.30 3.42 13.63
N ILE A 375 28.27 2.60 13.26
CA ILE A 375 28.63 1.37 13.95
C ILE A 375 29.98 1.58 14.63
N ASP A 376 30.00 1.28 15.92
CA ASP A 376 31.20 1.35 16.79
C ASP A 376 31.24 0.15 17.74
N THR A 377 32.12 0.15 18.71
CA THR A 377 32.28 -0.95 19.68
C THR A 377 31.03 -1.28 20.50
N SER A 378 30.05 -0.39 20.58
CA SER A 378 28.81 -0.59 21.33
C SER A 378 27.76 -1.40 20.58
N ASN A 379 27.84 -1.46 19.25
CA ASN A 379 26.83 -2.07 18.39
C ASN A 379 27.39 -2.90 17.21
N ASN A 380 28.69 -3.22 17.18
CA ASN A 380 29.37 -3.92 16.09
C ASN A 380 29.19 -5.45 16.10
N THR A 381 28.06 -5.95 16.58
CA THR A 381 27.67 -7.37 16.46
C THR A 381 26.60 -7.53 15.38
N LEU A 382 26.38 -8.75 14.85
CA LEU A 382 25.29 -8.96 13.88
C LEU A 382 23.93 -8.48 14.45
N GLN A 383 23.66 -8.74 15.74
CA GLN A 383 22.44 -8.29 16.41
C GLN A 383 22.40 -6.75 16.54
N GLY A 384 23.51 -6.15 16.96
CA GLY A 384 23.62 -4.69 17.12
C GLY A 384 23.45 -3.96 15.80
N ILE A 385 24.09 -4.44 14.75
CA ILE A 385 24.00 -3.88 13.38
C ILE A 385 22.56 -4.00 12.86
N ALA A 386 21.94 -5.19 12.98
CA ALA A 386 20.55 -5.37 12.56
C ALA A 386 19.60 -4.44 13.32
N ALA A 387 19.77 -4.28 14.63
CA ALA A 387 18.97 -3.36 15.45
C ALA A 387 19.18 -1.89 15.03
N ALA A 388 20.43 -1.48 14.73
CA ALA A 388 20.74 -0.13 14.26
C ALA A 388 20.10 0.17 12.90
N ILE A 389 20.16 -0.76 11.95
CA ILE A 389 19.52 -0.63 10.64
C ILE A 389 18.00 -0.48 10.80
N ASN A 390 17.34 -1.36 11.56
CA ASN A 390 15.91 -1.33 11.76
C ASN A 390 15.43 -0.06 12.48
N LYS A 391 16.23 0.47 13.41
CA LYS A 391 15.95 1.74 14.10
C LYS A 391 16.03 2.94 13.14
N GLY A 392 16.89 2.87 12.11
CA GLY A 392 17.10 3.95 11.15
C GLY A 392 15.92 4.22 10.23
N ASN A 393 15.09 3.22 9.95
CA ASN A 393 13.89 3.30 9.08
C ASN A 393 14.17 3.88 7.68
N PHE A 394 15.25 3.43 7.03
CA PHE A 394 15.73 3.92 5.73
C PHE A 394 15.12 3.16 4.53
N GLY A 395 13.97 2.56 4.70
CA GLY A 395 13.37 1.72 3.66
C GLY A 395 14.04 0.34 3.51
N VAL A 396 14.84 -0.08 4.51
CA VAL A 396 15.51 -1.38 4.58
C VAL A 396 15.24 -2.02 5.93
N THR A 397 14.91 -3.30 5.94
CA THR A 397 14.81 -4.11 7.16
C THR A 397 15.96 -5.11 7.23
N ALA A 398 16.49 -5.33 8.43
CA ALA A 398 17.57 -6.28 8.70
C ALA A 398 17.04 -7.43 9.58
N SER A 399 17.36 -8.65 9.20
CA SER A 399 17.05 -9.87 9.95
C SER A 399 18.27 -10.78 10.02
N LEU A 400 18.32 -11.65 11.01
CA LEU A 400 19.34 -12.70 11.12
C LEU A 400 18.73 -14.03 10.74
N VAL A 401 19.38 -14.74 9.82
CA VAL A 401 18.95 -16.04 9.32
C VAL A 401 20.08 -17.04 9.53
N SER A 402 19.74 -18.20 10.09
CA SER A 402 20.69 -19.31 10.19
C SER A 402 20.41 -20.34 9.10
N ASP A 403 21.46 -20.78 8.39
CA ASP A 403 21.40 -21.84 7.39
C ASP A 403 21.46 -23.25 8.00
N GLY A 404 21.61 -23.34 9.34
CA GLY A 404 21.68 -24.59 10.09
C GLY A 404 23.00 -25.32 9.95
N ALA A 405 24.03 -24.73 9.35
CA ALA A 405 25.37 -25.34 9.27
C ALA A 405 25.93 -25.65 10.67
N THR A 406 26.48 -26.83 10.84
CA THR A 406 27.05 -27.34 12.11
C THR A 406 28.49 -27.80 11.92
N GLY A 407 29.31 -27.66 12.95
CA GLY A 407 30.72 -28.09 12.96
C GLY A 407 31.64 -27.01 13.54
N ALA A 408 32.88 -27.38 13.81
CA ALA A 408 33.86 -26.52 14.51
C ALA A 408 34.15 -25.19 13.77
N ASN A 409 33.99 -25.15 12.44
CA ASN A 409 34.22 -23.98 11.60
C ASN A 409 32.93 -23.51 10.91
N ALA A 410 31.76 -23.90 11.39
CA ALA A 410 30.50 -23.52 10.79
C ALA A 410 30.24 -22.00 11.01
N THR A 411 29.70 -21.36 9.99
CA THR A 411 29.31 -19.94 10.00
C THR A 411 27.84 -19.79 9.64
N PRO A 412 26.91 -20.32 10.47
CA PRO A 412 25.51 -20.45 10.08
C PRO A 412 24.72 -19.16 10.05
N ASN A 413 25.25 -18.08 10.61
CA ASN A 413 24.46 -16.87 10.81
C ASN A 413 24.72 -15.84 9.72
N HIS A 414 23.69 -15.44 9.02
CA HIS A 414 23.73 -14.44 7.96
C HIS A 414 22.91 -13.21 8.34
N LEU A 415 23.41 -12.03 8.04
CA LEU A 415 22.63 -10.81 8.05
C LEU A 415 21.90 -10.69 6.71
N VAL A 416 20.57 -10.65 6.77
CA VAL A 416 19.73 -10.52 5.58
C VAL A 416 19.08 -9.14 5.61
N LEU A 417 19.25 -8.40 4.53
CA LEU A 417 18.65 -7.08 4.31
C LEU A 417 17.58 -7.20 3.25
N THR A 418 16.39 -6.65 3.52
CA THR A 418 15.28 -6.63 2.56
C THR A 418 14.75 -5.20 2.43
N SER A 419 14.56 -4.72 1.21
CA SER A 419 13.89 -3.44 0.98
C SER A 419 12.44 -3.52 1.43
N THR A 420 11.93 -2.47 2.09
CA THR A 420 10.55 -2.45 2.61
C THR A 420 9.52 -2.21 1.51
N ALA A 421 9.96 -1.69 0.38
CA ALA A 421 9.15 -1.50 -0.81
C ALA A 421 9.67 -2.40 -1.95
N THR A 422 8.77 -2.74 -2.85
CA THR A 422 9.06 -3.46 -4.09
C THR A 422 9.45 -2.49 -5.21
N GLY A 423 9.80 -3.03 -6.37
CA GLY A 423 10.09 -2.27 -7.58
C GLY A 423 11.58 -2.03 -7.84
N ALA A 424 11.93 -1.84 -9.10
CA ALA A 424 13.32 -1.67 -9.54
C ALA A 424 14.05 -0.51 -8.82
N SER A 425 13.32 0.55 -8.45
CA SER A 425 13.84 1.69 -7.68
C SER A 425 14.11 1.38 -6.19
N SER A 426 13.84 0.16 -5.74
CA SER A 426 14.13 -0.32 -4.39
C SER A 426 15.43 -1.11 -4.31
N THR A 427 16.27 -1.06 -5.35
CA THR A 427 17.62 -1.63 -5.30
C THR A 427 18.47 -0.86 -4.29
N MET A 428 19.14 -1.58 -3.40
CA MET A 428 19.97 -1.01 -2.35
C MET A 428 21.37 -0.65 -2.88
N ARG A 429 21.92 0.47 -2.38
CA ARG A 429 23.33 0.77 -2.37
C ARG A 429 23.77 1.04 -0.94
N ILE A 430 24.79 0.33 -0.49
CA ILE A 430 25.32 0.41 0.87
C ILE A 430 26.81 0.75 0.77
N THR A 431 27.15 1.97 1.14
CA THR A 431 28.53 2.45 1.14
C THR A 431 29.01 2.73 2.56
N LEU A 432 30.28 2.47 2.82
CA LEU A 432 30.86 2.63 4.14
C LEU A 432 32.00 3.64 4.08
N SER A 433 32.05 4.52 5.08
CA SER A 433 33.12 5.48 5.27
C SER A 433 33.60 5.49 6.72
N GLY A 434 34.85 5.68 6.93
CA GLY A 434 35.38 5.90 8.29
C GLY A 434 35.06 7.30 8.79
N THR A 435 35.16 7.50 10.08
CA THR A 435 34.97 8.80 10.72
C THR A 435 36.31 9.54 10.83
N ASN A 436 36.27 10.86 10.74
CA ASN A 436 37.47 11.73 10.91
C ASN A 436 38.62 11.45 9.93
N GLY A 437 38.33 11.06 8.68
CA GLY A 437 39.30 10.79 7.64
C GLY A 437 39.99 9.42 7.72
N ASN A 438 39.61 8.57 8.68
CA ASN A 438 40.06 7.18 8.74
C ASN A 438 39.35 6.32 7.69
N PRO A 439 39.94 5.22 7.20
CA PRO A 439 39.23 4.27 6.35
C PRO A 439 38.11 3.57 7.12
N ALA A 440 37.05 3.12 6.41
CA ALA A 440 36.00 2.28 6.99
C ALA A 440 36.60 0.97 7.53
N ASP A 441 35.98 0.41 8.57
CA ASP A 441 36.37 -0.89 9.14
C ASP A 441 36.24 -1.99 8.07
N PRO A 442 37.30 -2.72 7.72
CA PRO A 442 37.28 -3.75 6.69
C PRO A 442 36.33 -4.89 6.98
N GLY A 443 36.10 -5.23 8.26
CA GLY A 443 35.14 -6.28 8.66
C GLY A 443 33.71 -5.86 8.36
N LEU A 444 33.38 -4.58 8.57
CA LEU A 444 32.07 -4.03 8.24
C LEU A 444 31.88 -3.87 6.71
N VAL A 445 32.96 -3.47 5.99
CA VAL A 445 32.92 -3.43 4.52
C VAL A 445 32.64 -4.82 3.94
N ASN A 446 33.31 -5.85 4.45
CA ASN A 446 33.10 -7.24 4.02
C ASN A 446 31.68 -7.76 4.36
N LEU A 447 31.10 -7.31 5.49
CA LEU A 447 29.76 -7.69 5.88
C LEU A 447 28.67 -7.03 5.03
N LEU A 448 28.76 -5.71 4.78
CA LEU A 448 27.66 -4.88 4.33
C LEU A 448 27.89 -4.16 3.01
N GLY A 449 29.17 -4.05 2.56
CA GLY A 449 29.47 -3.30 1.33
C GLY A 449 28.70 -3.84 0.13
N TYR A 450 27.84 -3.00 -0.44
CA TYR A 450 27.07 -3.36 -1.63
C TYR A 450 26.79 -2.11 -2.48
N ASP A 451 27.52 -1.98 -3.56
CA ASP A 451 27.31 -0.95 -4.58
C ASP A 451 27.27 -1.64 -5.95
N PRO A 452 26.14 -1.60 -6.68
CA PRO A 452 26.04 -2.17 -8.03
C PRO A 452 27.12 -1.66 -9.00
N GLY A 453 27.60 -0.41 -8.80
CA GLY A 453 28.70 0.17 -9.58
C GLY A 453 30.11 -0.09 -9.02
N GLY A 454 30.24 -0.82 -7.92
CA GLY A 454 31.50 -1.00 -7.22
C GLY A 454 31.58 -2.29 -6.41
N VAL A 455 31.82 -2.19 -5.11
CA VAL A 455 31.99 -3.32 -4.20
C VAL A 455 30.66 -4.03 -3.92
N GLN A 456 30.59 -5.34 -4.13
CA GLN A 456 29.41 -6.18 -3.93
C GLN A 456 29.77 -7.36 -3.04
N ASN A 457 29.93 -7.12 -1.72
CA ASN A 457 30.28 -8.14 -0.74
C ASN A 457 29.07 -8.92 -0.19
N MET A 458 27.86 -8.34 -0.32
CA MET A 458 26.61 -9.06 -0.06
C MET A 458 26.13 -9.77 -1.33
N SER A 459 25.56 -10.96 -1.18
CA SER A 459 24.96 -11.69 -2.29
C SER A 459 23.48 -11.33 -2.44
N GLN A 460 23.07 -10.99 -3.65
CA GLN A 460 21.66 -10.79 -3.96
C GLN A 460 20.94 -12.14 -3.94
N LYS A 461 19.85 -12.25 -3.18
CA LYS A 461 18.99 -13.44 -3.10
C LYS A 461 17.67 -13.24 -3.84
N ALA A 462 17.22 -12.00 -3.92
CA ALA A 462 16.09 -11.59 -4.74
C ALA A 462 16.39 -10.20 -5.32
N SER A 463 16.06 -10.01 -6.60
CA SER A 463 16.19 -8.71 -7.27
C SER A 463 15.00 -7.81 -6.97
N ALA A 464 15.21 -6.49 -7.00
CA ALA A 464 14.15 -5.50 -6.99
C ALA A 464 13.49 -5.45 -8.37
N LEU A 465 12.22 -5.84 -8.46
CA LEU A 465 11.50 -5.94 -9.72
C LEU A 465 10.20 -5.14 -9.69
N ASP A 466 9.84 -4.53 -10.83
CA ASP A 466 8.54 -3.92 -11.05
C ASP A 466 7.51 -4.97 -11.45
N THR A 467 6.23 -4.69 -11.21
CA THR A 467 5.15 -5.38 -11.88
C THR A 467 5.12 -4.95 -13.34
N LEU A 468 5.19 -5.91 -14.26
CA LEU A 468 5.03 -5.68 -15.68
C LEU A 468 3.76 -6.35 -16.17
N ALA A 469 2.88 -5.55 -16.75
CA ALA A 469 1.62 -6.03 -17.32
C ALA A 469 1.35 -5.43 -18.68
N ASN A 470 0.51 -6.07 -19.46
CA ASN A 470 -0.02 -5.54 -20.69
C ASN A 470 -1.54 -5.41 -20.56
N VAL A 471 -2.05 -4.21 -20.74
CA VAL A 471 -3.49 -3.91 -20.69
C VAL A 471 -3.95 -3.53 -22.09
N ASN A 472 -4.78 -4.37 -22.71
CA ASN A 472 -5.28 -4.19 -24.08
C ASN A 472 -4.16 -3.94 -25.14
N GLY A 473 -2.98 -4.55 -24.96
CA GLY A 473 -1.84 -4.35 -25.87
C GLY A 473 -0.86 -3.27 -25.42
N ILE A 474 -1.19 -2.48 -24.40
CA ILE A 474 -0.33 -1.40 -23.87
C ILE A 474 0.47 -1.93 -22.69
N ALA A 475 1.80 -1.80 -22.78
CA ALA A 475 2.69 -2.17 -21.68
C ALA A 475 2.57 -1.17 -20.52
N VAL A 476 2.43 -1.70 -19.30
CA VAL A 476 2.31 -0.95 -18.07
C VAL A 476 3.32 -1.48 -17.06
N SER A 477 4.01 -0.59 -16.36
CA SER A 477 4.91 -0.90 -15.25
C SER A 477 4.44 -0.23 -13.96
N SER A 478 4.64 -0.91 -12.84
CA SER A 478 4.40 -0.37 -11.51
C SER A 478 5.46 -0.87 -10.54
N SER A 479 5.98 0.00 -9.70
CA SER A 479 6.94 -0.37 -8.65
C SER A 479 6.33 -1.22 -7.52
N SER A 480 5.03 -1.46 -7.55
CA SER A 480 4.33 -2.31 -6.57
C SER A 480 3.43 -3.33 -7.25
N SER A 481 2.87 -4.27 -6.47
CA SER A 481 1.82 -5.17 -6.97
C SER A 481 0.52 -4.45 -7.31
N SER A 482 0.35 -3.20 -6.88
CA SER A 482 -0.81 -2.37 -7.22
C SER A 482 -0.50 -1.51 -8.45
N ILE A 483 -1.35 -1.64 -9.47
CA ILE A 483 -1.29 -0.82 -10.69
C ILE A 483 -2.49 0.13 -10.65
N SER A 484 -2.22 1.43 -10.53
CA SER A 484 -3.22 2.49 -10.60
C SER A 484 -3.00 3.35 -11.84
N GLY A 485 -4.07 3.88 -12.42
CA GLY A 485 -3.98 4.78 -13.58
C GLY A 485 -3.84 4.11 -14.95
N ALA A 486 -3.56 2.81 -15.04
CA ALA A 486 -3.54 2.06 -16.30
C ALA A 486 -4.92 1.98 -16.95
N ILE A 487 -5.96 1.91 -16.15
CA ILE A 487 -7.35 2.04 -16.54
C ILE A 487 -7.94 3.15 -15.67
N ALA A 488 -8.50 4.19 -16.28
CA ALA A 488 -9.05 5.33 -15.56
C ALA A 488 -10.06 4.87 -14.49
N GLY A 489 -9.82 5.24 -13.24
CA GLY A 489 -10.70 4.92 -12.11
C GLY A 489 -10.66 3.45 -11.65
N VAL A 490 -9.74 2.62 -12.15
CA VAL A 490 -9.55 1.23 -11.72
C VAL A 490 -8.18 1.05 -11.09
N SER A 491 -8.15 0.36 -9.96
CA SER A 491 -6.92 -0.12 -9.32
C SER A 491 -6.86 -1.64 -9.43
N LEU A 492 -5.73 -2.15 -9.92
CA LEU A 492 -5.44 -3.57 -10.07
C LEU A 492 -4.46 -4.01 -8.99
N ASN A 493 -4.72 -5.08 -8.27
CA ASN A 493 -3.78 -5.68 -7.33
C ASN A 493 -3.37 -7.05 -7.86
N VAL A 494 -2.14 -7.12 -8.34
CA VAL A 494 -1.55 -8.29 -9.00
C VAL A 494 -1.04 -9.27 -7.94
N SER A 495 -1.39 -10.55 -8.06
CA SER A 495 -0.97 -11.62 -7.15
C SER A 495 0.03 -12.59 -7.78
N LYS A 496 -0.10 -12.88 -9.08
CA LYS A 496 0.82 -13.76 -9.83
C LYS A 496 0.83 -13.43 -11.32
N THR A 497 1.79 -13.97 -12.02
CA THR A 497 1.85 -13.93 -13.50
C THR A 497 0.71 -14.74 -14.13
N GLY A 498 0.21 -14.26 -15.27
CA GLY A 498 -0.88 -14.92 -16.00
C GLY A 498 -1.72 -13.95 -16.80
N SER A 499 -2.68 -14.50 -17.55
CA SER A 499 -3.62 -13.72 -18.37
C SER A 499 -5.02 -13.81 -17.80
N THR A 500 -5.72 -12.69 -17.71
CA THR A 500 -7.11 -12.60 -17.27
C THR A 500 -7.85 -11.52 -18.07
N SER A 501 -9.18 -11.60 -18.13
CA SER A 501 -10.02 -10.50 -18.62
C SER A 501 -10.74 -9.84 -17.46
N LEU A 502 -10.64 -8.51 -17.36
CA LEU A 502 -11.32 -7.71 -16.35
C LEU A 502 -12.59 -7.12 -16.94
N THR A 503 -13.73 -7.39 -16.34
CA THR A 503 -15.00 -6.74 -16.68
C THR A 503 -15.33 -5.66 -15.66
N VAL A 504 -15.43 -4.42 -16.12
CA VAL A 504 -15.91 -3.28 -15.32
C VAL A 504 -17.35 -3.02 -15.72
N ALA A 505 -18.26 -3.12 -14.76
CA ALA A 505 -19.69 -2.93 -14.99
C ALA A 505 -20.36 -2.28 -13.76
N ARG A 506 -21.56 -1.76 -13.92
CA ARG A 506 -22.36 -1.28 -12.79
C ARG A 506 -22.64 -2.42 -11.81
N ASP A 507 -22.52 -2.14 -10.51
CA ASP A 507 -22.77 -3.14 -9.46
C ASP A 507 -24.27 -3.29 -9.17
N THR A 508 -24.95 -3.94 -10.10
CA THR A 508 -26.39 -4.21 -9.99
C THR A 508 -26.71 -5.28 -8.93
N ALA A 509 -25.75 -6.15 -8.60
CA ALA A 509 -25.93 -7.19 -7.59
C ALA A 509 -26.02 -6.59 -6.18
N SER A 510 -25.11 -5.68 -5.84
CA SER A 510 -25.15 -4.96 -4.56
C SER A 510 -26.39 -4.10 -4.43
N LEU A 511 -26.84 -3.44 -5.50
CA LEU A 511 -28.10 -2.70 -5.48
C LEU A 511 -29.30 -3.61 -5.21
N THR A 512 -29.41 -4.74 -5.92
CA THR A 512 -30.50 -5.72 -5.71
C THR A 512 -30.49 -6.25 -4.28
N SER A 513 -29.32 -6.56 -3.74
CA SER A 513 -29.16 -7.01 -2.34
C SER A 513 -29.60 -5.94 -1.34
N SER A 514 -29.25 -4.68 -1.57
CA SER A 514 -29.63 -3.54 -0.71
C SER A 514 -31.14 -3.31 -0.72
N VAL A 515 -31.81 -3.41 -1.88
CA VAL A 515 -33.27 -3.29 -1.99
C VAL A 515 -33.97 -4.45 -1.29
N ASN A 516 -33.47 -5.69 -1.41
CA ASN A 516 -33.99 -6.84 -0.66
C ASN A 516 -33.86 -6.64 0.85
N SER A 517 -32.69 -6.16 1.30
CA SER A 517 -32.41 -5.87 2.71
C SER A 517 -33.35 -4.80 3.27
N PHE A 518 -33.64 -3.76 2.50
CA PHE A 518 -34.59 -2.72 2.85
C PHE A 518 -36.00 -3.32 3.06
N VAL A 519 -36.53 -4.11 2.11
CA VAL A 519 -37.85 -4.74 2.19
C VAL A 519 -37.92 -5.67 3.41
N LYS A 520 -36.90 -6.50 3.61
CA LYS A 520 -36.82 -7.39 4.78
C LYS A 520 -36.82 -6.60 6.09
N ALA A 521 -35.97 -5.60 6.22
CA ALA A 521 -35.82 -4.80 7.45
C ALA A 521 -37.12 -4.01 7.78
N TYR A 522 -37.83 -3.52 6.75
CA TYR A 522 -39.15 -2.94 6.95
C TYR A 522 -40.14 -3.97 7.51
N ASN A 523 -40.19 -5.18 6.96
CA ASN A 523 -41.10 -6.23 7.41
C ASN A 523 -40.77 -6.68 8.84
N ASP A 524 -39.48 -6.77 9.18
CA ASP A 524 -39.04 -7.08 10.54
C ASP A 524 -39.46 -5.98 11.52
N LEU A 525 -39.30 -4.69 11.17
CA LEU A 525 -39.79 -3.56 11.97
C LEU A 525 -41.30 -3.58 12.12
N ASN A 526 -42.03 -3.81 11.04
CA ASN A 526 -43.52 -3.88 11.08
C ASN A 526 -44.00 -5.04 11.98
N SER A 527 -43.37 -6.21 11.91
CA SER A 527 -43.62 -7.36 12.78
C SER A 527 -43.36 -7.03 14.25
N GLN A 528 -42.23 -6.39 14.54
CA GLN A 528 -41.86 -5.98 15.89
C GLN A 528 -42.88 -4.97 16.48
N ILE A 529 -43.29 -3.98 15.65
CA ILE A 529 -44.35 -3.03 16.05
C ILE A 529 -45.66 -3.77 16.35
N ALA A 530 -46.04 -4.73 15.50
CA ALA A 530 -47.26 -5.53 15.71
C ALA A 530 -47.18 -6.34 17.00
N GLN A 531 -46.06 -6.98 17.32
CA GLN A 531 -45.87 -7.73 18.58
C GLN A 531 -45.93 -6.83 19.81
N LEU A 532 -45.31 -5.63 19.76
CA LEU A 532 -45.26 -4.72 20.91
C LEU A 532 -46.53 -3.93 21.14
N SER A 533 -47.31 -3.64 20.10
CA SER A 533 -48.54 -2.79 20.19
C SER A 533 -49.83 -3.46 19.77
N GLY A 534 -49.78 -4.72 19.32
CA GLY A 534 -50.97 -5.49 18.91
C GLY A 534 -51.76 -6.02 20.10
N TYR A 535 -53.01 -6.45 19.83
CA TYR A 535 -53.87 -7.20 20.76
C TYR A 535 -53.96 -8.64 20.29
N ASP A 536 -53.54 -9.57 21.14
CA ASP A 536 -53.73 -11.01 20.90
C ASP A 536 -55.07 -11.46 21.38
N ALA A 537 -55.97 -11.77 20.46
CA ALA A 537 -57.33 -12.20 20.72
C ALA A 537 -57.42 -13.61 21.35
N ALA A 538 -56.42 -14.47 21.13
CA ALA A 538 -56.36 -15.82 21.67
C ALA A 538 -56.04 -15.81 23.17
N THR A 539 -55.05 -15.03 23.56
CA THR A 539 -54.61 -14.88 24.96
C THR A 539 -55.33 -13.75 25.71
N LYS A 540 -56.12 -12.93 24.97
CA LYS A 540 -56.79 -11.72 25.48
C LYS A 540 -55.86 -10.72 26.14
N THR A 541 -54.63 -10.65 25.66
CA THR A 541 -53.57 -9.75 26.19
C THR A 541 -53.17 -8.73 25.15
N GLY A 542 -52.88 -7.52 25.61
CA GLY A 542 -52.28 -6.47 24.78
C GLY A 542 -50.80 -6.44 24.91
N GLY A 543 -50.11 -6.13 23.84
CA GLY A 543 -48.65 -5.84 23.89
C GLY A 543 -48.38 -4.66 24.84
N PRO A 544 -47.16 -4.56 25.40
CA PRO A 544 -46.81 -3.55 26.42
C PRO A 544 -46.94 -2.10 25.92
N LEU A 545 -46.92 -1.86 24.60
CA LEU A 545 -47.11 -0.54 23.97
C LEU A 545 -48.49 -0.39 23.29
N LEU A 546 -49.45 -1.25 23.61
CA LEU A 546 -50.81 -1.13 23.03
C LEU A 546 -51.38 0.26 23.33
N GLY A 547 -51.78 0.97 22.27
CA GLY A 547 -52.35 2.31 22.38
C GLY A 547 -51.35 3.45 22.56
N ASP A 548 -50.02 3.18 22.62
CA ASP A 548 -49.02 4.23 22.75
C ASP A 548 -48.97 5.13 21.51
N ALA A 549 -48.99 6.45 21.72
CA ALA A 549 -49.03 7.45 20.67
C ALA A 549 -47.73 7.51 19.85
N THR A 550 -46.57 7.27 20.51
CA THR A 550 -45.26 7.31 19.84
C THR A 550 -45.18 6.20 18.80
N VAL A 551 -45.60 4.99 19.13
CA VAL A 551 -45.61 3.84 18.23
C VAL A 551 -46.56 4.07 17.05
N ARG A 552 -47.75 4.56 17.32
CA ARG A 552 -48.73 4.87 16.26
C ARG A 552 -48.23 5.94 15.31
N ASN A 553 -47.58 6.99 15.84
CA ASN A 553 -46.98 8.07 15.04
C ASN A 553 -45.82 7.56 14.17
N LEU A 554 -44.95 6.70 14.69
CA LEU A 554 -43.90 6.03 13.93
C LEU A 554 -44.49 5.24 12.77
N GLN A 555 -45.45 4.34 13.05
CA GLN A 555 -46.07 3.48 12.05
C GLN A 555 -46.79 4.30 10.95
N ALA A 556 -47.57 5.31 11.35
CA ALA A 556 -48.24 6.20 10.43
C ALA A 556 -47.29 7.00 9.55
N SER A 557 -46.17 7.49 10.12
CA SER A 557 -45.19 8.27 9.40
C SER A 557 -44.40 7.43 8.39
N VAL A 558 -43.95 6.22 8.77
CA VAL A 558 -43.30 5.29 7.85
C VAL A 558 -44.21 4.92 6.69
N ARG A 559 -45.45 4.55 6.97
CA ARG A 559 -46.42 4.20 5.91
C ARG A 559 -46.75 5.37 4.99
N ARG A 560 -46.91 6.56 5.53
CA ARG A 560 -47.16 7.78 4.74
C ARG A 560 -46.00 8.04 3.79
N GLN A 561 -44.74 8.01 4.26
CA GLN A 561 -43.56 8.23 3.41
C GLN A 561 -43.47 7.19 2.29
N LEU A 562 -43.66 5.90 2.59
CA LEU A 562 -43.59 4.83 1.58
C LEU A 562 -44.75 4.88 0.56
N SER A 563 -45.87 5.54 0.87
CA SER A 563 -47.02 5.67 -0.02
C SER A 563 -47.04 6.93 -0.86
N GLN A 564 -46.19 7.95 -0.52
CA GLN A 564 -46.11 9.20 -1.28
C GLN A 564 -45.24 9.02 -2.52
N GLN A 565 -45.49 9.79 -3.57
CA GLN A 565 -44.59 9.89 -4.72
C GLN A 565 -43.45 10.85 -4.40
N ILE A 566 -42.23 10.55 -4.91
CA ILE A 566 -41.12 11.41 -4.78
C ILE A 566 -41.26 12.60 -5.74
N THR A 567 -41.04 13.82 -5.22
CA THR A 567 -41.10 15.08 -5.98
C THR A 567 -39.66 15.57 -6.28
N GLY A 568 -39.51 16.43 -7.29
CA GLY A 568 -38.20 16.99 -7.73
C GLY A 568 -37.38 16.03 -8.58
N LEU A 569 -37.93 14.88 -8.97
CA LEU A 569 -37.28 13.94 -9.90
C LEU A 569 -37.55 14.35 -11.34
N LYS A 570 -36.49 14.47 -12.14
CA LYS A 570 -36.55 14.67 -13.61
C LYS A 570 -36.58 13.32 -14.37
N GLY A 571 -36.98 12.20 -13.71
CA GLY A 571 -37.03 10.85 -14.26
C GLY A 571 -38.44 10.27 -14.35
N ASN A 572 -38.55 9.06 -14.92
CA ASN A 572 -39.84 8.37 -15.12
C ASN A 572 -40.29 7.55 -13.89
N LEU A 573 -39.43 7.32 -12.91
CA LEU A 573 -39.69 6.54 -11.71
C LEU A 573 -39.95 7.47 -10.53
N THR A 574 -41.16 7.50 -10.01
CA THR A 574 -41.62 8.36 -8.90
C THR A 574 -42.17 7.58 -7.72
N SER A 575 -42.39 6.24 -7.87
CA SER A 575 -42.96 5.41 -6.81
C SER A 575 -42.30 4.04 -6.72
N LEU A 576 -42.30 3.44 -5.52
CA LEU A 576 -41.78 2.09 -5.25
C LEU A 576 -42.46 1.00 -6.05
N SER A 577 -43.75 1.16 -6.36
CA SER A 577 -44.54 0.16 -7.13
C SER A 577 -44.02 -0.02 -8.57
N GLN A 578 -43.42 1.00 -9.15
CA GLN A 578 -42.85 0.97 -10.50
C GLN A 578 -41.55 0.09 -10.56
N ILE A 579 -40.88 -0.06 -9.45
CA ILE A 579 -39.68 -0.96 -9.33
C ILE A 579 -40.04 -2.30 -8.67
N GLY A 580 -41.33 -2.61 -8.48
CA GLY A 580 -41.78 -3.91 -8.00
C GLY A 580 -41.98 -4.02 -6.48
N ILE A 581 -41.82 -2.93 -5.70
CA ILE A 581 -42.08 -2.93 -4.25
C ILE A 581 -43.52 -2.49 -4.01
N SER A 582 -44.34 -3.33 -3.34
CA SER A 582 -45.73 -3.02 -3.07
C SER A 582 -46.18 -3.49 -1.69
N PHE A 583 -47.17 -2.77 -1.10
CA PHE A 583 -47.81 -3.17 0.14
C PHE A 583 -48.72 -4.37 -0.04
N GLN A 584 -48.65 -5.28 0.92
CA GLN A 584 -49.63 -6.37 1.10
C GLN A 584 -50.77 -5.94 2.07
N LYS A 585 -51.81 -6.76 2.13
CA LYS A 585 -53.01 -6.47 2.98
C LYS A 585 -52.66 -6.43 4.48
N ASP A 586 -51.63 -7.17 4.90
CA ASP A 586 -51.13 -7.21 6.29
C ASP A 586 -50.19 -6.04 6.61
N GLY A 587 -49.94 -5.17 5.64
CA GLY A 587 -49.05 -4.02 5.81
C GLY A 587 -47.55 -4.34 5.62
N THR A 588 -47.18 -5.56 5.22
CA THR A 588 -45.84 -5.91 4.80
C THR A 588 -45.57 -5.41 3.39
N LEU A 589 -44.25 -5.31 3.04
CA LEU A 589 -43.81 -5.05 1.68
C LEU A 589 -43.43 -6.37 1.00
N THR A 590 -43.70 -6.48 -0.28
CA THR A 590 -43.18 -7.54 -1.16
C THR A 590 -42.37 -6.92 -2.28
N LEU A 591 -41.38 -7.69 -2.79
CA LEU A 591 -40.53 -7.30 -3.90
C LEU A 591 -40.74 -8.28 -5.07
N ASP A 592 -41.10 -7.74 -6.22
CA ASP A 592 -41.06 -8.43 -7.51
C ASP A 592 -39.65 -8.20 -8.10
N THR A 593 -38.75 -9.20 -7.97
CA THR A 593 -37.39 -9.13 -8.45
C THR A 593 -37.30 -9.01 -9.97
N GLY A 594 -38.29 -9.52 -10.73
CA GLY A 594 -38.34 -9.38 -12.18
C GLY A 594 -38.58 -7.94 -12.61
N LYS A 595 -39.49 -7.22 -11.93
CA LYS A 595 -39.70 -5.79 -12.16
C LYS A 595 -38.52 -4.97 -11.74
N LEU A 596 -37.87 -5.30 -10.59
CA LEU A 596 -36.68 -4.62 -10.15
C LEU A 596 -35.56 -4.76 -11.18
N ASN A 597 -35.25 -5.96 -11.66
CA ASN A 597 -34.21 -6.20 -12.65
C ASN A 597 -34.51 -5.46 -13.97
N LYS A 598 -35.76 -5.39 -14.39
CA LYS A 598 -36.15 -4.62 -15.56
C LYS A 598 -35.92 -3.13 -15.36
N ALA A 599 -36.25 -2.57 -14.20
CA ALA A 599 -36.00 -1.17 -13.85
C ALA A 599 -34.48 -0.88 -13.80
N ILE A 600 -33.69 -1.77 -13.21
CA ILE A 600 -32.22 -1.68 -13.17
C ILE A 600 -31.63 -1.64 -14.58
N THR A 601 -32.15 -2.43 -15.50
CA THR A 601 -31.63 -2.50 -16.87
C THR A 601 -32.01 -1.27 -17.71
N SER A 602 -33.22 -0.73 -17.55
CA SER A 602 -33.74 0.32 -18.42
C SER A 602 -33.72 1.73 -17.82
N ASN A 603 -33.72 1.87 -16.48
CA ASN A 603 -33.88 3.15 -15.77
C ASN A 603 -32.97 3.27 -14.54
N PHE A 604 -31.74 2.76 -14.65
CA PHE A 604 -30.82 2.68 -13.50
C PHE A 604 -30.63 4.02 -12.77
N ASP A 605 -30.42 5.08 -13.52
CA ASP A 605 -30.12 6.41 -12.95
C ASP A 605 -31.36 7.01 -12.22
N ASP A 606 -32.58 6.63 -12.63
CA ASP A 606 -33.83 7.06 -11.97
C ASP A 606 -34.05 6.32 -10.64
N ILE A 607 -33.53 5.07 -10.49
CA ILE A 607 -33.65 4.31 -9.24
C ILE A 607 -32.93 5.00 -8.09
N ALA A 608 -31.76 5.60 -8.36
CA ALA A 608 -31.04 6.37 -7.35
C ALA A 608 -31.89 7.51 -6.77
N GLY A 609 -32.63 8.21 -7.63
CA GLY A 609 -33.54 9.27 -7.23
C GLY A 609 -34.70 8.81 -6.36
N LEU A 610 -35.18 7.56 -6.54
CA LEU A 610 -36.22 6.99 -5.69
C LEU A 610 -35.77 6.76 -4.25
N PHE A 611 -34.50 6.43 -4.02
CA PHE A 611 -34.02 6.04 -2.70
C PHE A 611 -33.14 7.11 -2.04
N ALA A 612 -32.21 7.71 -2.78
CA ALA A 612 -31.20 8.64 -2.25
C ALA A 612 -31.65 10.11 -2.32
N ALA A 613 -30.89 10.97 -1.65
CA ALA A 613 -30.91 12.39 -1.95
C ALA A 613 -30.07 12.65 -3.20
N VAL A 614 -30.70 13.15 -4.24
CA VAL A 614 -30.06 13.35 -5.55
C VAL A 614 -30.26 14.78 -6.02
N GLY A 615 -29.17 15.42 -6.42
CA GLY A 615 -29.15 16.69 -7.13
C GLY A 615 -28.68 16.51 -8.56
N LYS A 616 -29.48 16.90 -9.53
CA LYS A 616 -29.13 16.88 -10.96
C LYS A 616 -29.04 18.30 -11.50
N THR A 617 -27.86 18.70 -11.86
CA THR A 617 -27.58 20.04 -12.44
C THR A 617 -27.77 20.01 -13.94
N SER A 618 -28.19 21.16 -14.51
CA SER A 618 -28.25 21.36 -15.96
C SER A 618 -26.90 21.74 -16.55
N ASP A 619 -25.97 22.24 -15.74
CA ASP A 619 -24.59 22.55 -16.14
C ASP A 619 -23.65 21.41 -15.69
N SER A 620 -22.94 20.80 -16.66
CA SER A 620 -22.01 19.68 -16.41
C SER A 620 -20.75 20.07 -15.60
N LYS A 621 -20.48 21.36 -15.42
CA LYS A 621 -19.40 21.91 -14.60
C LYS A 621 -19.82 22.22 -13.16
N ILE A 622 -21.10 21.98 -12.82
CA ILE A 622 -21.59 22.09 -11.45
C ILE A 622 -22.05 20.71 -11.00
N ASN A 623 -21.51 20.24 -9.87
CA ASN A 623 -21.82 18.91 -9.37
C ASN A 623 -22.45 18.99 -7.97
N PHE A 624 -23.51 18.21 -7.76
CA PHE A 624 -24.08 18.01 -6.44
C PHE A 624 -23.10 17.23 -5.55
N VAL A 625 -22.86 17.74 -4.35
CA VAL A 625 -21.97 17.09 -3.36
C VAL A 625 -22.77 16.42 -2.26
N SER A 626 -23.63 17.20 -1.58
CA SER A 626 -24.42 16.72 -0.44
C SER A 626 -25.57 17.67 -0.13
N SER A 627 -26.47 17.21 0.73
CA SER A 627 -27.57 18.00 1.29
C SER A 627 -27.74 17.68 2.78
N THR A 628 -28.58 18.43 3.47
CA THR A 628 -28.98 18.15 4.86
C THR A 628 -30.46 17.80 4.93
N SER A 629 -30.92 17.36 6.09
CA SER A 629 -32.36 17.14 6.32
C SER A 629 -33.21 18.42 6.22
N ALA A 630 -32.57 19.60 6.29
CA ALA A 630 -33.23 20.90 6.13
C ALA A 630 -33.39 21.31 4.66
N THR A 631 -32.68 20.69 3.73
CA THR A 631 -32.80 20.98 2.30
C THR A 631 -34.15 20.48 1.79
N GLN A 632 -34.94 21.33 1.16
CA GLN A 632 -36.22 20.92 0.59
C GLN A 632 -36.07 20.43 -0.85
N ALA A 633 -36.92 19.49 -1.27
CA ALA A 633 -36.94 19.04 -2.65
C ALA A 633 -37.52 20.15 -3.56
N GLY A 634 -36.93 20.35 -4.74
CA GLY A 634 -37.34 21.40 -5.68
C GLY A 634 -36.31 21.67 -6.76
N ASP A 635 -36.63 22.59 -7.67
CA ASP A 635 -35.72 23.09 -8.72
C ASP A 635 -35.20 24.47 -8.30
N TYR A 636 -33.88 24.63 -8.29
CA TYR A 636 -33.21 25.83 -7.80
C TYR A 636 -32.25 26.38 -8.86
N ALA A 637 -32.48 27.62 -9.31
CA ALA A 637 -31.57 28.32 -10.21
C ALA A 637 -30.20 28.56 -9.53
N ILE A 638 -29.11 28.46 -10.30
CA ILE A 638 -27.76 28.68 -9.84
C ILE A 638 -27.19 29.90 -10.56
N ASP A 639 -26.72 30.88 -9.80
CA ASP A 639 -26.02 32.06 -10.34
C ASP A 639 -24.69 32.24 -9.62
N ILE A 640 -23.58 32.33 -10.36
CA ILE A 640 -22.23 32.43 -9.84
C ILE A 640 -21.72 33.85 -10.05
N THR A 641 -21.40 34.55 -8.96
CA THR A 641 -20.89 35.93 -9.00
C THR A 641 -19.36 35.98 -8.96
N THR A 642 -18.72 34.99 -8.32
CA THR A 642 -17.27 34.88 -8.20
C THR A 642 -16.84 33.44 -8.33
N LEU A 643 -15.80 33.18 -9.14
CA LEU A 643 -15.18 31.83 -9.22
C LEU A 643 -14.08 31.70 -8.18
N ALA A 644 -13.93 30.48 -7.68
CA ALA A 644 -12.84 30.13 -6.77
C ALA A 644 -11.48 30.24 -7.49
N THR A 645 -10.49 30.83 -6.83
CA THR A 645 -9.11 30.89 -7.32
C THR A 645 -8.15 30.27 -6.33
N LYS A 646 -6.96 29.91 -6.82
CA LYS A 646 -5.86 29.37 -6.02
C LYS A 646 -4.93 30.48 -5.56
N GLY A 647 -4.35 30.32 -4.38
CA GLY A 647 -3.29 31.18 -3.89
C GLY A 647 -1.99 30.97 -4.66
N SER A 648 -1.25 32.04 -4.93
CA SER A 648 0.02 31.97 -5.64
C SER A 648 1.03 32.98 -5.13
N LEU A 649 2.31 32.67 -5.34
CA LEU A 649 3.45 33.56 -5.09
C LEU A 649 4.26 33.66 -6.38
N THR A 650 4.43 34.90 -6.89
CA THR A 650 5.13 35.15 -8.16
C THR A 650 6.32 36.06 -7.94
N SER A 651 7.50 35.71 -8.50
CA SER A 651 8.68 36.54 -8.41
C SER A 651 8.47 37.91 -9.10
N ALA A 652 9.07 38.96 -8.52
CA ALA A 652 8.92 40.32 -9.08
C ALA A 652 9.58 40.46 -10.46
N ALA A 653 10.71 39.82 -10.67
CA ALA A 653 11.48 39.82 -11.91
C ALA A 653 11.68 38.41 -12.47
N ALA A 654 12.15 38.30 -13.68
CA ALA A 654 12.60 37.07 -14.27
C ALA A 654 13.77 36.47 -13.42
N VAL A 655 13.72 35.16 -13.15
CA VAL A 655 14.79 34.46 -12.47
C VAL A 655 16.01 34.43 -13.40
N PRO A 656 17.23 34.68 -12.86
CA PRO A 656 18.45 34.63 -13.68
C PRO A 656 18.62 33.30 -14.40
N ALA A 657 19.21 33.31 -15.60
CA ALA A 657 19.46 32.09 -16.37
C ALA A 657 20.32 31.06 -15.61
N SER A 658 21.05 31.53 -14.60
CA SER A 658 21.84 30.71 -13.68
C SER A 658 21.73 31.30 -12.27
N THR A 659 21.16 30.55 -11.33
CA THR A 659 21.06 30.90 -9.91
C THR A 659 21.98 30.00 -9.12
N VAL A 660 22.92 30.59 -8.38
CA VAL A 660 23.87 29.84 -7.53
C VAL A 660 23.31 29.82 -6.10
N ILE A 661 23.24 28.63 -5.54
CA ILE A 661 23.00 28.36 -4.12
C ILE A 661 24.33 27.86 -3.54
N ASP A 662 24.99 28.70 -2.75
CA ASP A 662 26.37 28.44 -2.31
C ASP A 662 26.48 27.47 -1.13
N SER A 663 25.44 27.37 -0.31
CA SER A 663 25.37 26.46 0.82
C SER A 663 23.93 25.95 0.94
N ASP A 664 23.73 24.91 1.76
CA ASP A 664 22.37 24.43 2.05
C ASP A 664 21.55 25.60 2.60
N THR A 665 20.62 26.04 1.81
CA THR A 665 19.78 27.21 2.09
C THR A 665 18.47 26.74 2.66
N THR A 666 18.07 27.25 3.81
CA THR A 666 16.80 26.92 4.45
C THR A 666 15.82 28.08 4.36
N TRP A 667 14.61 27.76 3.93
CA TRP A 667 13.48 28.68 3.84
C TRP A 667 12.29 28.19 4.67
N ILE A 668 11.61 29.10 5.34
CA ILE A 668 10.33 28.83 5.97
C ILE A 668 9.24 29.03 4.93
N VAL A 669 8.52 27.95 4.67
CA VAL A 669 7.34 27.93 3.76
C VAL A 669 6.08 27.93 4.60
N LYS A 670 5.17 28.85 4.31
CA LYS A 670 3.82 28.84 4.84
C LYS A 670 2.87 28.56 3.69
N LEU A 671 2.10 27.47 3.81
CA LEU A 671 1.19 27.00 2.75
C LEU A 671 -0.20 26.79 3.32
N ASN A 672 -1.22 27.37 2.64
CA ASN A 672 -2.64 27.21 2.98
C ASN A 672 -2.93 27.51 4.46
N ASP A 673 -2.62 28.71 4.90
CA ASP A 673 -2.68 29.15 6.30
C ASP A 673 -4.06 28.93 6.93
N THR A 674 -4.13 27.91 7.78
CA THR A 674 -5.31 27.58 8.58
C THR A 674 -5.13 27.90 10.06
N ALA A 675 -4.13 28.72 10.40
CA ALA A 675 -3.72 29.01 11.80
C ALA A 675 -3.29 27.77 12.61
N THR A 676 -2.92 26.68 11.94
CA THR A 676 -2.39 25.48 12.58
C THR A 676 -0.89 25.34 12.35
N ALA A 677 -0.16 24.71 13.27
CA ALA A 677 1.27 24.45 13.12
C ALA A 677 1.63 23.63 11.87
N ALA A 678 0.67 22.90 11.29
CA ALA A 678 0.84 22.10 10.08
C ALA A 678 1.01 22.95 8.81
N SER A 679 0.64 24.24 8.84
CA SER A 679 0.72 25.15 7.68
C SER A 679 2.11 25.77 7.46
N THR A 680 3.09 25.51 8.32
CA THR A 680 4.43 26.09 8.27
C THR A 680 5.49 25.00 8.36
N ALA A 681 6.50 25.05 7.49
CA ALA A 681 7.62 24.11 7.50
C ALA A 681 8.90 24.77 6.97
N THR A 682 10.05 24.27 7.44
CA THR A 682 11.34 24.63 6.89
C THR A 682 11.70 23.64 5.78
N ILE A 683 12.09 24.17 4.62
CA ILE A 683 12.62 23.38 3.49
C ILE A 683 14.08 23.72 3.30
N THR A 684 14.87 22.75 2.80
CA THR A 684 16.27 22.91 2.46
C THR A 684 16.44 22.89 0.94
N LEU A 685 17.18 23.85 0.41
CA LEU A 685 17.64 23.86 -0.99
C LEU A 685 19.11 23.44 -1.03
N PRO A 686 19.45 22.34 -1.67
CA PRO A 686 20.84 21.89 -1.80
C PRO A 686 21.71 22.92 -2.53
N ALA A 687 22.99 23.01 -2.13
CA ALA A 687 23.96 23.84 -2.84
C ALA A 687 24.11 23.39 -4.30
N GLY A 688 24.18 24.35 -5.20
CA GLY A 688 24.29 24.07 -6.64
C GLY A 688 24.01 25.27 -7.52
N THR A 689 24.20 25.09 -8.81
CA THR A 689 23.85 26.08 -9.83
C THR A 689 22.61 25.59 -10.59
N TYR A 690 21.55 26.36 -10.55
CA TYR A 690 20.25 25.97 -11.10
C TYR A 690 19.83 26.88 -12.25
N THR A 691 19.37 26.29 -13.33
CA THR A 691 18.56 27.02 -14.32
C THR A 691 17.17 27.33 -13.72
N PRO A 692 16.42 28.31 -14.26
CA PRO A 692 15.08 28.63 -13.75
C PRO A 692 14.15 27.43 -13.64
N SER A 693 14.16 26.52 -14.62
CA SER A 693 13.36 25.30 -14.61
C SER A 693 13.81 24.29 -13.54
N GLN A 694 15.12 24.14 -13.35
CA GLN A 694 15.66 23.27 -12.31
C GLN A 694 15.34 23.81 -10.91
N LEU A 695 15.43 25.13 -10.72
CA LEU A 695 15.07 25.78 -9.47
C LEU A 695 13.57 25.61 -9.17
N ALA A 696 12.71 25.76 -10.17
CA ALA A 696 11.26 25.51 -10.03
C ALA A 696 11.01 24.05 -9.60
N THR A 697 11.63 23.08 -10.28
CA THR A 697 11.49 21.66 -9.95
C THR A 697 11.99 21.36 -8.53
N GLN A 698 13.12 21.91 -8.13
CA GLN A 698 13.70 21.72 -6.80
C GLN A 698 12.79 22.30 -5.71
N LEU A 699 12.28 23.50 -5.90
CA LEU A 699 11.33 24.12 -4.96
C LEU A 699 10.05 23.33 -4.82
N GLN A 700 9.47 22.90 -5.94
CA GLN A 700 8.27 22.07 -5.93
C GLN A 700 8.50 20.79 -5.15
N SER A 701 9.62 20.08 -5.42
CA SER A 701 9.97 18.83 -4.75
C SER A 701 10.19 19.04 -3.26
N SER A 702 10.93 20.08 -2.86
CA SER A 702 11.22 20.39 -1.47
C SER A 702 9.95 20.72 -0.67
N ILE A 703 9.02 21.50 -1.26
CA ILE A 703 7.76 21.86 -0.60
C ILE A 703 6.81 20.65 -0.52
N ASN A 704 6.66 19.92 -1.63
CA ASN A 704 5.76 18.77 -1.69
C ASN A 704 6.27 17.55 -0.89
N GLY A 705 7.58 17.50 -0.63
CA GLY A 705 8.21 16.49 0.24
C GLY A 705 7.99 16.71 1.74
N VAL A 706 7.43 17.86 2.15
CA VAL A 706 7.11 18.12 3.57
C VAL A 706 5.96 17.22 4.01
N SER A 707 6.23 16.30 4.95
CA SER A 707 5.25 15.31 5.40
C SER A 707 3.99 15.94 6.01
N GLY A 708 4.11 17.11 6.68
CA GLY A 708 2.96 17.85 7.21
C GLY A 708 2.01 18.32 6.11
N PHE A 709 2.54 18.83 5.00
CA PHE A 709 1.74 19.27 3.85
C PHE A 709 1.14 18.06 3.11
N ALA A 710 1.95 17.03 2.85
CA ALA A 710 1.50 15.81 2.18
C ALA A 710 0.37 15.11 2.94
N ASN A 711 0.47 15.00 4.27
CA ASN A 711 -0.58 14.42 5.13
C ASN A 711 -1.86 15.26 5.13
N ALA A 712 -1.77 16.58 4.93
CA ALA A 712 -2.91 17.47 4.79
C ALA A 712 -3.48 17.50 3.35
N GLY A 713 -2.86 16.78 2.40
CA GLY A 713 -3.22 16.79 0.99
C GLY A 713 -2.85 18.09 0.27
N TRP A 714 -1.89 18.86 0.79
CA TRP A 714 -1.45 20.12 0.25
C TRP A 714 -0.19 19.95 -0.58
N SER A 715 -0.17 20.61 -1.73
CA SER A 715 0.98 20.64 -2.63
C SER A 715 1.03 21.98 -3.38
N VAL A 716 2.18 22.25 -4.00
CA VAL A 716 2.36 23.37 -4.89
C VAL A 716 2.79 22.89 -6.28
N SER A 717 2.46 23.65 -7.29
CA SER A 717 3.11 23.57 -8.61
C SER A 717 4.02 24.79 -8.78
N ALA A 718 5.23 24.57 -9.28
CA ALA A 718 6.19 25.62 -9.58
C ALA A 718 6.39 25.69 -11.10
N THR A 719 6.20 26.86 -11.68
CA THR A 719 6.32 27.09 -13.12
C THR A 719 7.11 28.36 -13.41
N VAL A 720 7.82 28.35 -14.52
CA VAL A 720 8.49 29.55 -15.04
C VAL A 720 7.68 30.04 -16.23
N GLY A 721 7.16 31.26 -16.11
CA GLY A 721 6.37 31.89 -17.18
C GLY A 721 7.22 32.26 -18.39
N THR A 722 6.57 32.61 -19.50
CA THR A 722 7.26 33.11 -20.71
C THR A 722 7.96 34.46 -20.49
N ASP A 723 7.61 35.15 -19.43
CA ASP A 723 8.24 36.39 -18.92
C ASP A 723 9.46 36.10 -18.02
N GLY A 724 9.81 34.81 -17.84
CA GLY A 724 10.93 34.34 -17.02
C GLY A 724 10.64 34.37 -15.51
N LYS A 725 9.45 34.74 -15.07
CA LYS A 725 9.09 34.78 -13.66
C LYS A 725 8.77 33.41 -13.12
N LEU A 726 9.22 33.13 -11.90
CA LEU A 726 8.89 31.94 -11.16
C LEU A 726 7.58 32.12 -10.39
N LYS A 727 6.60 31.27 -10.66
CA LYS A 727 5.32 31.23 -9.98
C LYS A 727 5.19 29.92 -9.20
N LEU A 728 4.89 30.01 -7.91
CA LEU A 728 4.38 28.92 -7.10
C LEU A 728 2.87 29.08 -6.99
N GLU A 729 2.12 27.99 -7.17
CA GLU A 729 0.67 27.97 -7.07
C GLU A 729 0.23 26.80 -6.19
N SER A 730 -0.61 27.07 -5.16
CA SER A 730 -1.19 26.03 -4.31
C SER A 730 -2.13 25.13 -5.11
N ASN A 731 -2.23 23.87 -4.75
CA ASN A 731 -3.24 22.96 -5.30
C ASN A 731 -4.66 23.25 -4.76
N ARG A 732 -4.78 23.98 -3.64
CA ARG A 732 -6.05 24.31 -3.00
C ARG A 732 -6.69 25.55 -3.62
N TYR A 733 -8.03 25.57 -3.69
CA TYR A 733 -8.83 26.75 -4.02
C TYR A 733 -9.33 27.44 -2.76
N GLY A 734 -9.68 28.74 -2.90
CA GLY A 734 -10.43 29.48 -1.87
C GLY A 734 -9.58 30.39 -1.01
N ALA A 735 -10.23 31.15 -0.14
CA ALA A 735 -9.62 32.18 0.69
C ALA A 735 -8.53 31.70 1.65
N GLN A 736 -8.53 30.41 1.97
CA GLN A 736 -7.46 29.78 2.77
C GLN A 736 -6.26 29.31 1.95
N SER A 737 -6.30 29.46 0.63
CA SER A 737 -5.19 29.12 -0.25
C SER A 737 -4.24 30.28 -0.34
N ASN A 738 -3.05 30.15 0.24
CA ASN A 738 -1.99 31.16 0.18
C ASN A 738 -0.61 30.49 0.26
N ILE A 739 0.41 31.21 -0.20
CA ILE A 739 1.80 30.77 -0.17
C ILE A 739 2.67 31.96 0.25
N SER A 740 3.51 31.75 1.27
CA SER A 740 4.57 32.70 1.58
C SER A 740 5.88 31.97 1.86
N LEU A 741 6.97 32.63 1.50
CA LEU A 741 8.34 32.17 1.74
C LEU A 741 9.08 33.28 2.48
N VAL A 742 9.83 32.87 3.51
CA VAL A 742 10.73 33.75 4.25
C VAL A 742 12.06 33.06 4.48
N ASP A 743 13.13 33.84 4.58
CA ASP A 743 14.44 33.31 4.90
C ASP A 743 14.46 32.75 6.33
N ASP A 744 15.06 31.58 6.52
CA ASP A 744 15.36 30.99 7.83
C ASP A 744 16.84 31.20 8.17
N THR A 745 17.75 30.66 7.37
CA THR A 745 19.20 30.86 7.49
C THR A 745 19.84 31.00 6.11
N GLY A 746 20.79 31.92 6.00
CA GLY A 746 21.92 31.91 5.07
C GLY A 746 21.69 32.35 3.65
N SER A 747 20.60 32.85 3.19
CA SER A 747 20.42 33.68 2.00
C SER A 747 19.00 33.75 1.49
N SER A 748 18.77 34.64 0.63
CA SER A 748 17.57 35.39 0.51
C SER A 748 16.57 34.79 -0.45
N VAL A 749 15.38 34.47 0.05
CA VAL A 749 14.15 34.45 -0.76
C VAL A 749 14.13 35.66 -1.69
N SER A 750 14.62 36.83 -1.23
CA SER A 750 14.70 38.07 -2.02
C SER A 750 15.63 37.98 -3.22
N SER A 751 16.69 37.13 -3.21
CA SER A 751 17.54 36.97 -4.40
C SER A 751 16.84 36.18 -5.52
N VAL A 752 15.93 35.30 -5.16
CA VAL A 752 15.16 34.47 -6.12
C VAL A 752 13.83 35.11 -6.49
N PHE A 753 13.11 35.64 -5.50
CA PHE A 753 11.76 36.16 -5.68
C PHE A 753 11.70 37.72 -5.75
N GLY A 754 12.73 38.41 -5.29
CA GLY A 754 12.92 39.85 -5.52
C GLY A 754 11.76 40.76 -5.11
N GLY A 755 11.10 40.54 -3.97
CA GLY A 755 9.87 41.25 -3.58
C GLY A 755 8.64 40.64 -4.26
N ALA A 756 8.52 39.33 -4.16
CA ALA A 756 7.43 38.55 -4.75
C ALA A 756 6.03 39.07 -4.42
N THR A 757 5.13 38.94 -5.38
CA THR A 757 3.71 39.23 -5.19
C THR A 757 2.99 37.98 -4.76
N SER A 758 2.47 37.96 -3.53
CA SER A 758 1.53 36.95 -3.04
C SER A 758 0.11 37.35 -3.40
N VAL A 759 -0.64 36.42 -3.95
CA VAL A 759 -2.08 36.58 -4.21
C VAL A 759 -2.78 35.42 -3.50
N ASP A 760 -3.66 35.77 -2.55
CA ASP A 760 -4.49 34.78 -1.87
C ASP A 760 -5.59 34.27 -2.80
N GLY A 761 -6.00 33.03 -2.63
CA GLY A 761 -7.13 32.47 -3.34
C GLY A 761 -8.44 33.11 -2.88
N VAL A 762 -9.47 32.95 -3.68
CA VAL A 762 -10.82 33.48 -3.42
C VAL A 762 -11.81 32.32 -3.43
N ASP A 763 -12.78 32.32 -2.51
CA ASP A 763 -13.88 31.35 -2.49
C ASP A 763 -14.89 31.64 -3.60
N VAL A 764 -15.56 30.59 -4.06
CA VAL A 764 -16.71 30.74 -4.95
C VAL A 764 -17.83 31.52 -4.25
N ALA A 765 -18.48 32.44 -4.97
CA ALA A 765 -19.66 33.14 -4.45
C ALA A 765 -20.81 33.14 -5.47
N GLY A 766 -22.04 33.14 -4.99
CA GLY A 766 -23.22 33.12 -5.84
C GLY A 766 -24.50 32.88 -5.04
N THR A 767 -25.56 32.53 -5.77
CA THR A 767 -26.88 32.20 -5.21
C THR A 767 -27.36 30.82 -5.66
N ILE A 768 -28.15 30.17 -4.80
CA ILE A 768 -28.87 28.94 -5.13
C ILE A 768 -30.36 29.22 -4.86
N GLY A 769 -31.21 29.08 -5.88
CA GLY A 769 -32.64 29.41 -5.77
C GLY A 769 -32.92 30.89 -5.43
N GLY A 770 -32.01 31.78 -5.77
CA GLY A 770 -32.08 33.21 -5.42
C GLY A 770 -31.64 33.57 -4.00
N TYR A 771 -31.24 32.56 -3.18
CA TYR A 771 -30.72 32.79 -1.83
C TYR A 771 -29.20 32.84 -1.87
N ALA A 772 -28.61 33.82 -1.17
CA ALA A 772 -27.16 33.93 -1.08
C ALA A 772 -26.56 32.65 -0.48
N ALA A 773 -25.49 32.11 -1.13
CA ALA A 773 -24.83 30.92 -0.71
C ALA A 773 -23.39 31.24 -0.22
N SER A 774 -22.88 30.47 0.71
CA SER A 774 -21.51 30.60 1.23
C SER A 774 -20.53 29.71 0.47
N GLY A 775 -19.38 30.27 0.09
CA GLY A 775 -18.30 29.56 -0.56
C GLY A 775 -17.26 29.02 0.42
N ASP A 776 -16.64 27.89 0.07
CA ASP A 776 -15.42 27.34 0.67
C ASP A 776 -14.65 26.64 -0.46
N GLY A 777 -13.60 27.28 -0.94
CA GLY A 777 -12.95 26.89 -2.18
C GLY A 777 -13.94 26.89 -3.34
N GLN A 778 -14.05 25.78 -4.05
CA GLN A 778 -15.01 25.59 -5.15
C GLN A 778 -16.39 25.13 -4.67
N THR A 779 -16.59 24.91 -3.36
CA THR A 779 -17.86 24.43 -2.82
C THR A 779 -18.77 25.58 -2.45
N LEU A 780 -19.96 25.64 -3.06
CA LEU A 780 -21.02 26.59 -2.76
C LEU A 780 -22.07 25.92 -1.88
N THR A 781 -22.41 26.50 -0.73
CA THR A 781 -23.34 25.94 0.26
C THR A 781 -24.55 26.85 0.43
N GLY A 782 -25.76 26.29 0.27
CA GLY A 782 -27.03 26.99 0.42
C GLY A 782 -27.29 27.52 1.83
N ALA A 783 -27.85 28.72 1.91
CA ALA A 783 -28.05 29.51 3.14
C ALA A 783 -28.92 28.77 4.17
N ALA A 784 -28.54 28.85 5.43
CA ALA A 784 -29.35 28.32 6.55
C ALA A 784 -30.72 29.01 6.61
N GLY A 785 -31.78 28.26 6.90
CA GLY A 785 -33.15 28.76 6.96
C GLY A 785 -33.85 28.94 5.62
N ALA A 786 -33.15 28.84 4.50
CA ALA A 786 -33.72 28.85 3.17
C ALA A 786 -34.12 27.39 2.73
N PRO A 787 -34.98 27.24 1.70
CA PRO A 787 -35.30 25.92 1.14
C PRO A 787 -34.05 25.12 0.68
N VAL A 788 -32.97 25.82 0.31
CA VAL A 788 -31.69 25.27 -0.12
C VAL A 788 -30.70 25.05 1.04
N ALA A 789 -31.13 25.15 2.29
CA ALA A 789 -30.26 25.08 3.47
C ALA A 789 -29.39 23.82 3.46
N GLY A 790 -28.06 24.00 3.47
CA GLY A 790 -27.08 22.91 3.49
C GLY A 790 -26.92 22.16 2.18
N LEU A 791 -27.54 22.61 1.08
CA LEU A 791 -27.30 22.08 -0.26
C LEU A 791 -25.88 22.49 -0.71
N LYS A 792 -25.02 21.53 -0.98
CA LYS A 792 -23.62 21.75 -1.38
C LYS A 792 -23.40 21.40 -2.85
N LEU A 793 -22.79 22.31 -3.56
CA LEU A 793 -22.45 22.17 -4.98
C LEU A 793 -20.96 22.47 -5.17
N THR A 794 -20.25 21.66 -5.97
CA THR A 794 -18.93 22.04 -6.48
C THR A 794 -19.11 22.79 -7.79
N VAL A 795 -18.45 23.94 -7.91
CA VAL A 795 -18.50 24.82 -9.09
C VAL A 795 -17.16 24.78 -9.78
N ASP A 796 -17.13 24.18 -10.98
CA ASP A 796 -15.96 24.09 -11.85
C ASP A 796 -16.15 25.00 -13.09
N GLY A 797 -15.06 25.23 -13.81
CA GLY A 797 -15.04 26.06 -15.03
C GLY A 797 -14.75 27.50 -14.75
N ASP A 798 -14.87 28.32 -15.82
CA ASP A 798 -14.41 29.71 -15.91
C ASP A 798 -15.53 30.72 -16.17
N THR A 799 -16.79 30.31 -16.07
CA THR A 799 -17.95 31.11 -16.41
C THR A 799 -18.70 31.59 -15.18
N ILE A 800 -18.94 32.90 -15.07
CA ILE A 800 -19.80 33.54 -14.07
C ILE A 800 -21.20 33.84 -14.65
N GLY A 801 -22.15 34.21 -13.78
CA GLY A 801 -23.53 34.48 -14.15
C GLY A 801 -24.44 33.29 -13.98
N SER A 802 -25.53 33.24 -14.70
CA SER A 802 -26.51 32.14 -14.63
C SER A 802 -25.90 30.83 -15.15
N ARG A 803 -25.90 29.81 -14.29
CA ARG A 803 -25.32 28.49 -14.56
C ARG A 803 -26.39 27.39 -14.61
N GLY A 804 -27.61 27.80 -15.01
CA GLY A 804 -28.75 26.88 -15.09
C GLY A 804 -29.39 26.56 -13.74
N ASP A 805 -29.85 25.36 -13.53
CA ASP A 805 -30.60 24.93 -12.35
C ASP A 805 -30.14 23.57 -11.79
N ILE A 806 -30.40 23.35 -10.52
CA ILE A 806 -30.33 22.03 -9.88
C ILE A 806 -31.73 21.56 -9.49
N GLY A 807 -32.15 20.42 -10.04
CA GLY A 807 -33.27 19.67 -9.51
C GLY A 807 -32.82 18.80 -8.34
N PHE A 808 -33.35 19.05 -7.15
CA PHE A 808 -33.02 18.31 -5.95
C PHE A 808 -34.21 17.48 -5.46
N SER A 809 -34.01 16.20 -5.20
CA SER A 809 -35.00 15.27 -4.66
C SER A 809 -34.51 14.53 -3.44
N GLN A 810 -35.45 14.12 -2.59
CA GLN A 810 -35.19 13.28 -1.42
C GLN A 810 -35.92 11.95 -1.61
N GLY A 811 -35.18 10.88 -1.86
CA GLY A 811 -35.73 9.55 -2.06
C GLY A 811 -36.17 8.89 -0.76
N TYR A 812 -36.87 7.76 -0.89
CA TYR A 812 -37.50 7.01 0.22
C TYR A 812 -36.50 6.62 1.32
N ALA A 813 -35.35 6.08 0.96
CA ALA A 813 -34.36 5.66 1.95
C ALA A 813 -33.78 6.85 2.73
N TYR A 814 -33.53 7.97 2.05
CA TYR A 814 -33.07 9.20 2.70
C TYR A 814 -34.10 9.75 3.68
N GLN A 815 -35.39 9.85 3.26
CA GLN A 815 -36.48 10.36 4.10
C GLN A 815 -36.72 9.46 5.31
N LEU A 816 -36.72 8.13 5.11
CA LEU A 816 -36.94 7.14 6.18
C LEU A 816 -35.72 7.10 7.15
N ASN A 817 -34.51 7.27 6.66
CA ASN A 817 -33.34 7.39 7.51
C ASN A 817 -33.41 8.63 8.41
N ASN A 818 -33.83 9.77 7.88
CA ASN A 818 -34.04 10.98 8.66
C ASN A 818 -35.19 10.80 9.67
N LEU A 819 -36.29 10.14 9.28
CA LEU A 819 -37.37 9.80 10.20
C LEU A 819 -36.86 8.91 11.33
N ALA A 820 -36.12 7.84 11.04
CA ALA A 820 -35.54 6.97 12.05
C ALA A 820 -34.62 7.75 13.02
N SER A 821 -33.78 8.63 12.48
CA SER A 821 -32.92 9.50 13.28
C SER A 821 -33.70 10.43 14.23
N ASN A 822 -34.84 10.96 13.79
CA ASN A 822 -35.72 11.80 14.63
C ASN A 822 -36.38 11.01 15.77
N PHE A 823 -36.57 9.72 15.60
CA PHE A 823 -37.13 8.86 16.66
C PHE A 823 -36.04 8.35 17.62
N LEU A 824 -34.81 8.03 17.10
CA LEU A 824 -33.71 7.40 17.82
C LEU A 824 -32.75 8.40 18.47
N GLY A 825 -32.70 9.64 18.02
CA GLY A 825 -31.76 10.67 18.48
C GLY A 825 -31.80 10.91 19.99
N SER A 826 -30.82 11.57 20.58
CA SER A 826 -30.75 11.88 22.01
C SER A 826 -31.96 12.67 22.53
N ASN A 827 -32.56 13.51 21.70
CA ASN A 827 -33.82 14.25 21.96
C ASN A 827 -35.00 13.65 21.14
N GLY A 828 -34.84 12.42 20.66
CA GLY A 828 -35.82 11.77 19.80
C GLY A 828 -37.08 11.34 20.56
N TYR A 829 -38.14 11.07 19.82
CA TYR A 829 -39.47 10.73 20.40
C TYR A 829 -39.42 9.50 21.30
N ILE A 830 -38.65 8.45 20.96
CA ILE A 830 -38.52 7.25 21.79
C ILE A 830 -37.74 7.55 23.06
N THR A 831 -36.59 8.26 22.92
CA THR A 831 -35.75 8.65 24.08
C THR A 831 -36.54 9.51 25.06
N SER A 832 -37.26 10.51 24.57
CA SER A 832 -38.08 11.38 25.41
C SER A 832 -39.18 10.60 26.11
N ARG A 833 -39.85 9.66 25.40
CA ARG A 833 -40.90 8.83 25.99
C ARG A 833 -40.32 7.88 27.05
N THR A 834 -39.20 7.24 26.80
CA THR A 834 -38.49 6.36 27.74
C THR A 834 -38.03 7.10 28.98
N ASN A 835 -37.53 8.32 28.84
CA ASN A 835 -37.14 9.18 29.97
C ASN A 835 -38.38 9.54 30.83
N GLY A 836 -39.50 9.86 30.19
CA GLY A 836 -40.75 10.13 30.89
C GLY A 836 -41.27 8.91 31.66
N LEU A 837 -41.22 7.72 31.06
CA LEU A 837 -41.61 6.48 31.76
C LEU A 837 -40.68 6.18 32.94
N ASN A 838 -39.35 6.32 32.77
CA ASN A 838 -38.38 6.14 33.85
C ASN A 838 -38.60 7.13 34.99
N GLN A 839 -38.98 8.37 34.68
CA GLN A 839 -39.31 9.35 35.71
C GLN A 839 -40.60 8.93 36.45
N THR A 840 -41.62 8.42 35.74
CA THR A 840 -42.84 7.89 36.35
C THR A 840 -42.54 6.72 37.29
N VAL A 841 -41.67 5.80 36.90
CA VAL A 841 -41.23 4.67 37.76
C VAL A 841 -40.55 5.20 39.05
N LYS A 842 -39.67 6.21 38.92
CA LYS A 842 -39.03 6.86 40.10
C LYS A 842 -40.08 7.52 41.02
N ASP A 843 -41.07 8.17 40.46
CA ASP A 843 -42.13 8.84 41.25
C ASP A 843 -43.04 7.84 41.94
N ILE A 844 -43.37 6.69 41.28
CA ILE A 844 -44.05 5.56 41.91
C ILE A 844 -43.20 4.99 43.05
N GLY A 845 -41.89 4.84 42.88
CA GLY A 845 -40.99 4.42 43.93
C GLY A 845 -41.08 5.32 45.15
N LYS A 846 -41.01 6.65 44.97
CA LYS A 846 -41.19 7.61 46.07
C LYS A 846 -42.54 7.51 46.76
N GLN A 847 -43.62 7.32 46.00
CA GLN A 847 -44.98 7.13 46.56
C GLN A 847 -45.06 5.82 47.35
N LYS A 848 -44.44 4.75 46.90
CA LYS A 848 -44.34 3.49 47.59
C LYS A 848 -43.58 3.62 48.92
N ASP A 849 -42.42 4.32 48.92
CA ASP A 849 -41.62 4.58 50.09
C ASP A 849 -42.37 5.42 51.11
N ALA A 850 -43.09 6.47 50.65
CA ALA A 850 -43.90 7.31 51.51
C ALA A 850 -45.08 6.53 52.15
N LEU A 851 -45.76 5.64 51.37
CA LEU A 851 -46.79 4.77 51.89
C LEU A 851 -46.21 3.75 52.89
N SER A 852 -45.06 3.16 52.57
CA SER A 852 -44.39 2.20 53.46
C SER A 852 -44.03 2.86 54.84
N ALA A 853 -43.50 4.07 54.80
CA ALA A 853 -43.22 4.85 56.02
C ALA A 853 -44.54 5.09 56.86
N ARG A 854 -45.62 5.54 56.15
CA ARG A 854 -46.93 5.73 56.80
C ARG A 854 -47.46 4.44 57.39
N LEU A 855 -47.31 3.28 56.74
CA LEU A 855 -47.75 2.00 57.23
C LEU A 855 -47.07 1.56 58.53
N VAL A 856 -45.79 1.91 58.69
CA VAL A 856 -45.02 1.72 59.94
C VAL A 856 -45.70 2.49 61.08
N ASP A 857 -46.08 3.75 60.84
CA ASP A 857 -46.78 4.58 61.83
C ASP A 857 -48.20 4.04 62.16
N VAL A 858 -48.89 3.54 61.11
CA VAL A 858 -50.23 2.89 61.28
C VAL A 858 -50.12 1.63 62.10
N GLU A 859 -49.12 0.78 61.82
CA GLU A 859 -48.87 -0.42 62.62
C GLU A 859 -48.57 -0.09 64.07
N ALA A 860 -47.70 0.86 64.31
CA ALA A 860 -47.37 1.33 65.68
C ALA A 860 -48.63 1.82 66.42
N ARG A 861 -49.49 2.55 65.75
CA ARG A 861 -50.77 3.02 66.26
C ARG A 861 -51.73 1.88 66.57
N TYR A 862 -51.89 0.90 65.64
CA TYR A 862 -52.76 -0.25 65.89
C TYR A 862 -52.21 -1.09 67.06
N ARG A 863 -50.94 -1.37 67.11
CA ARG A 863 -50.31 -2.06 68.21
C ARG A 863 -50.57 -1.35 69.54
N ALA A 864 -50.40 -0.05 69.61
CA ALA A 864 -50.72 0.73 70.83
C ALA A 864 -52.19 0.65 71.22
N GLN A 865 -53.10 0.79 70.25
CA GLN A 865 -54.55 0.70 70.52
C GLN A 865 -54.99 -0.67 70.96
N TYR A 866 -54.55 -1.75 70.32
CA TYR A 866 -54.91 -3.11 70.70
C TYR A 866 -54.23 -3.57 71.94
N THR A 867 -53.01 -3.07 72.25
CA THR A 867 -52.36 -3.34 73.56
C THR A 867 -53.10 -2.63 74.70
N GLN A 868 -53.62 -1.42 74.50
CA GLN A 868 -54.44 -0.77 75.47
C GLN A 868 -55.81 -1.51 75.74
N LEU A 869 -56.36 -1.98 74.62
CA LEU A 869 -57.61 -2.80 74.71
C LEU A 869 -57.35 -4.12 75.44
N ASP A 870 -56.26 -4.81 75.13
CA ASP A 870 -55.83 -6.02 75.78
C ASP A 870 -55.63 -5.79 77.32
N THR A 871 -54.99 -4.73 77.66
CA THR A 871 -54.78 -4.33 79.04
C THR A 871 -56.13 -4.01 79.78
N LEU A 872 -57.05 -3.35 79.08
CA LEU A 872 -58.36 -3.03 79.62
C LEU A 872 -59.21 -4.31 79.84
N VAL A 873 -59.28 -5.19 78.83
CA VAL A 873 -59.95 -6.46 78.90
C VAL A 873 -59.40 -7.39 79.93
N ALA A 874 -58.06 -7.47 80.11
CA ALA A 874 -57.40 -8.18 81.18
C ALA A 874 -57.80 -7.63 82.56
N SER A 875 -57.87 -6.27 82.72
CA SER A 875 -58.29 -5.65 84.00
C SER A 875 -59.80 -5.97 84.26
N LEU A 876 -60.61 -5.93 83.18
CA LEU A 876 -62.05 -6.32 83.38
C LEU A 876 -62.20 -7.80 83.75
N ASN A 877 -61.49 -8.72 83.16
CA ASN A 877 -61.47 -10.17 83.49
C ASN A 877 -60.95 -10.35 84.93
N SER A 878 -59.99 -9.60 85.36
CA SER A 878 -59.45 -9.65 86.74
C SER A 878 -60.54 -9.15 87.72
N THR A 879 -61.23 -8.03 87.36
CA THR A 879 -62.30 -7.46 88.12
C THR A 879 -63.47 -8.48 88.14
N GLN A 880 -63.85 -9.10 87.06
CA GLN A 880 -64.91 -10.13 87.00
C GLN A 880 -64.51 -11.33 87.89
N SER A 881 -63.23 -11.77 87.81
CA SER A 881 -62.79 -12.90 88.66
C SER A 881 -62.81 -12.53 90.13
N TYR A 882 -62.45 -11.30 90.51
CA TYR A 882 -62.52 -10.78 91.85
C TYR A 882 -64.01 -10.69 92.29
N LEU A 883 -64.92 -10.19 91.51
CA LEU A 883 -66.36 -10.13 91.82
C LEU A 883 -66.93 -11.56 91.94
N THR A 884 -66.53 -12.47 91.04
CA THR A 884 -66.98 -13.90 91.15
C THR A 884 -66.48 -14.60 92.43
N GLN A 885 -65.23 -14.32 92.88
CA GLN A 885 -64.65 -14.75 94.13
C GLN A 885 -65.40 -14.15 95.32
N GLN A 886 -65.74 -12.87 95.34
CA GLN A 886 -66.48 -12.17 96.35
C GLN A 886 -67.91 -12.73 96.42
N LEU A 887 -68.62 -12.92 95.28
CA LEU A 887 -69.95 -13.52 95.22
C LEU A 887 -69.94 -14.99 95.77
N ALA A 888 -68.90 -15.77 95.43
CA ALA A 888 -68.74 -17.09 95.91
C ALA A 888 -68.43 -17.10 97.50
N ALA A 889 -67.69 -16.09 97.98
CA ALA A 889 -67.50 -15.91 99.44
C ALA A 889 -68.73 -15.53 100.15
N ILE A 890 -69.61 -14.66 99.57
CA ILE A 890 -70.93 -14.27 100.15
C ILE A 890 -71.82 -15.51 100.09
N ALA A 891 -71.85 -16.32 98.98
CA ALA A 891 -72.64 -17.50 98.89
C ALA A 891 -72.24 -18.62 99.88
N LYS A 892 -71.00 -18.54 100.47
CA LYS A 892 -70.44 -19.47 101.44
C LYS A 892 -70.74 -19.05 102.92
N ASN A 893 -71.11 -17.82 103.09
CA ASN A 893 -71.33 -17.19 104.42
C ASN A 893 -72.83 -16.82 104.68
N GLY A 894 -73.74 -17.18 103.76
CA GLY A 894 -75.22 -17.02 103.89
C GLY A 894 -75.94 -18.33 104.05
#